data_f6e9138ac43413a81eed2f89a56b2c04
#
_entry.id   f6e9138ac43413a81eed2f89a56b2c04
#
_cell.length_a   1.000
_cell.length_b   1.000
_cell.length_c   1.000
_cell.angle_alpha   90.00
_cell.angle_beta   90.00
_cell.angle_gamma   90.00
#
_symmetry.space_group_name_H-M   'P 1'
#
loop_
_entity.id
_entity.type
_entity.pdbx_description
1 polymer ?
#
loop_
_entity_poly.entity_id
_entity_poly.type
_entity_poly.pdbx_seq_one_letter_code
_entity_poly.pdbx_strand_id
1 'polypeptide(L)'
;MTEIAIPNGVETLGNYAFYGCSALATVTLGTQERSSSSLKTIGDYAFAETAVKSVVLPNGVSTLGNYAFNKCASLATVSLGNSLTAIGDYAFSDCKKLESVTFGSALETIGERAFASAKISSLVLPAAVRTIGDWAFYNNPLTAITFNDGLQSIGSRAFYGVSVQTLNIPNSVTELGSYAFSGCKSLETVTIGTGVTKISDYAFNTCSALTQISCPSVTEIGASAFKGCSSLTDIPLNDKITSLGNYVFSGCSAIESLVIPNSVTSIGSYAFEKCTKLTSATLGTGISSIPDYMFSSCSALTSVVLPENITGIGKYAFQSTAFTELPLTASITEIKDYAFKSCTKLTSVAIPDRVTKLGTYVFQSCTGLESAKIGGGVTSVPNYMFHGCTNLVNVELSEKVTSIGNSAFYNCKGLKSLPVTESITSIGTNAFYGCTSLTSVHLSDQVTSLGASVFYGCSSLTEAVLGTGITTLGSSLFRNDAKLKKVVANGKIASVSTYTFNGCSSLERIYINNTPPTGASSNTFTKVPTSCRIYAPAQTCQFYAQTTYWKDFVIMPWLDELEIVSTTPSMSFDGGEALDVKPDTKTFVIEFNRTVVNTDSVSAMLIRSGFPVEDQVLTVSYSGNEVTVIREGKDLPNDPYYYLVLTTSDKQFSILFKVTTVTGIDEPVVEKEVRLREYYSVDGKLLPRPVQGINIVKTVYEDGSIEVSKVYVKPEDCRR
;
A
#
# COMPACT_ATOMS: atom_id res chain seq x y z
N MET A 1 23.77 -46.54 -50.93
CA MET A 1 22.51 -46.68 -51.72
C MET A 1 21.89 -45.33 -51.83
N THR A 2 21.68 -44.79 -53.03
CA THR A 2 21.08 -43.47 -53.26
C THR A 2 19.63 -43.55 -53.71
N GLU A 3 19.21 -44.68 -54.19
CA GLU A 3 17.84 -44.98 -54.65
C GLU A 3 17.44 -46.41 -54.36
N ILE A 4 16.15 -46.66 -54.15
CA ILE A 4 15.56 -47.98 -54.00
C ILE A 4 14.14 -48.03 -54.58
N ALA A 5 13.80 -49.09 -55.29
CA ALA A 5 12.46 -49.43 -55.68
C ALA A 5 11.97 -50.65 -54.90
N ILE A 6 10.86 -50.53 -54.20
CA ILE A 6 10.20 -51.63 -53.50
C ILE A 6 9.30 -52.37 -54.49
N PRO A 7 9.49 -53.65 -54.70
CA PRO A 7 8.72 -54.44 -55.66
C PRO A 7 7.23 -54.48 -55.25
N ASN A 8 6.33 -54.55 -56.23
CA ASN A 8 4.88 -54.65 -56.04
C ASN A 8 4.38 -55.75 -55.10
N GLY A 9 5.11 -56.92 -55.05
CA GLY A 9 4.77 -58.05 -54.20
C GLY A 9 5.14 -57.89 -52.71
N VAL A 10 5.82 -56.82 -52.32
CA VAL A 10 6.16 -56.51 -50.90
C VAL A 10 4.92 -56.02 -50.19
N GLU A 11 4.50 -56.75 -49.14
CA GLU A 11 3.35 -56.36 -48.29
C GLU A 11 3.78 -55.56 -47.05
N THR A 12 4.99 -55.78 -46.53
CA THR A 12 5.49 -55.17 -45.30
C THR A 12 6.93 -54.73 -45.42
N LEU A 13 7.19 -53.48 -45.07
CA LEU A 13 8.51 -52.99 -44.74
C LEU A 13 8.65 -53.05 -43.21
N GLY A 14 9.65 -53.83 -42.75
CA GLY A 14 9.88 -54.04 -41.31
C GLY A 14 10.37 -52.76 -40.61
N ASN A 15 10.39 -52.82 -39.29
CA ASN A 15 10.99 -51.78 -38.47
C ASN A 15 12.46 -51.58 -38.84
N TYR A 16 12.90 -50.31 -38.88
CA TYR A 16 14.29 -49.93 -39.19
C TYR A 16 14.81 -50.38 -40.58
N ALA A 17 13.96 -50.78 -41.51
CA ALA A 17 14.36 -51.36 -42.77
C ALA A 17 15.44 -50.55 -43.54
N PHE A 18 15.36 -49.23 -43.55
CA PHE A 18 16.31 -48.30 -44.17
C PHE A 18 16.78 -47.21 -43.20
N TYR A 19 16.68 -47.48 -41.88
CA TYR A 19 17.10 -46.51 -40.84
C TYR A 19 18.53 -46.05 -41.06
N GLY A 20 18.77 -44.71 -41.00
CA GLY A 20 20.08 -44.12 -41.10
C GLY A 20 20.75 -44.25 -42.49
N CYS A 21 20.01 -44.68 -43.52
CA CYS A 21 20.53 -44.68 -44.90
C CYS A 21 20.63 -43.24 -45.43
N SER A 22 21.56 -42.47 -44.90
CA SER A 22 21.71 -41.03 -45.13
C SER A 22 21.96 -40.60 -46.57
N ALA A 23 22.35 -41.50 -47.45
CA ALA A 23 22.51 -41.25 -48.89
C ALA A 23 21.26 -41.60 -49.72
N LEU A 24 20.24 -42.26 -49.14
CA LEU A 24 19.02 -42.68 -49.81
C LEU A 24 18.13 -41.48 -50.11
N ALA A 25 18.14 -41.02 -51.39
CA ALA A 25 17.45 -39.82 -51.81
C ALA A 25 16.13 -40.11 -52.56
N THR A 26 16.00 -41.30 -53.15
CA THR A 26 14.82 -41.69 -53.94
C THR A 26 14.28 -43.02 -53.45
N VAL A 27 13.00 -43.05 -53.12
CA VAL A 27 12.26 -44.27 -52.77
C VAL A 27 11.03 -44.38 -53.64
N THR A 28 10.89 -45.51 -54.35
CA THR A 28 9.71 -45.85 -55.12
C THR A 28 9.01 -47.00 -54.42
N LEU A 29 7.75 -46.77 -53.96
CA LEU A 29 6.96 -47.76 -53.21
C LEU A 29 5.90 -48.39 -54.14
N GLY A 30 6.33 -49.34 -54.97
CA GLY A 30 5.51 -49.95 -56.03
C GLY A 30 5.59 -49.23 -57.36
N THR A 31 4.75 -49.58 -58.35
CA THR A 31 4.67 -48.90 -59.68
C THR A 31 4.03 -47.56 -59.59
N GLN A 32 4.13 -46.72 -60.64
CA GLN A 32 3.52 -45.37 -60.73
C GLN A 32 1.97 -45.40 -60.59
N GLU A 33 1.34 -46.56 -60.85
CA GLU A 33 -0.08 -46.74 -60.57
C GLU A 33 -0.30 -47.13 -59.11
N ARG A 34 -0.76 -46.20 -58.31
CA ARG A 34 -1.03 -46.37 -56.84
C ARG A 34 -1.89 -47.57 -56.46
N SER A 35 -2.63 -48.17 -57.42
CA SER A 35 -3.55 -49.29 -57.20
C SER A 35 -2.89 -50.66 -57.30
N SER A 36 -1.64 -50.83 -57.80
CA SER A 36 -1.00 -52.12 -58.10
C SER A 36 -0.01 -52.57 -57.04
N SER A 37 0.34 -51.79 -56.05
CA SER A 37 1.26 -52.18 -54.97
C SER A 37 0.53 -53.00 -53.89
N SER A 38 1.11 -54.10 -53.45
CA SER A 38 0.65 -54.91 -52.33
C SER A 38 1.03 -54.38 -50.95
N LEU A 39 1.83 -53.31 -50.88
CA LEU A 39 2.34 -52.75 -49.64
C LEU A 39 1.20 -52.27 -48.74
N LYS A 40 1.11 -52.82 -47.53
CA LYS A 40 0.15 -52.52 -46.48
C LYS A 40 0.78 -51.86 -45.26
N THR A 41 2.02 -52.23 -44.93
CA THR A 41 2.66 -51.80 -43.69
C THR A 41 4.03 -51.17 -43.94
N ILE A 42 4.28 -50.00 -43.40
CA ILE A 42 5.59 -49.39 -43.23
C ILE A 42 5.86 -49.35 -41.72
N GLY A 43 6.86 -50.09 -41.24
CA GLY A 43 7.16 -50.26 -39.83
C GLY A 43 7.80 -49.01 -39.17
N ASP A 44 8.04 -49.13 -37.90
CA ASP A 44 8.66 -48.07 -37.10
C ASP A 44 10.09 -47.78 -37.60
N TYR A 45 10.44 -46.48 -37.66
CA TYR A 45 11.74 -46.01 -38.12
C TYR A 45 12.15 -46.50 -39.53
N ALA A 46 11.25 -47.02 -40.34
CA ALA A 46 11.60 -47.70 -41.57
C ALA A 46 12.47 -46.86 -42.51
N PHE A 47 12.28 -45.57 -42.60
CA PHE A 47 13.05 -44.60 -43.40
C PHE A 47 13.61 -43.42 -42.59
N ALA A 48 13.63 -43.52 -41.25
CA ALA A 48 14.14 -42.45 -40.44
C ALA A 48 15.60 -42.09 -40.75
N GLU A 49 15.94 -40.80 -40.69
CA GLU A 49 17.29 -40.27 -40.95
C GLU A 49 17.83 -40.55 -42.37
N THR A 50 16.93 -40.68 -43.36
CA THR A 50 17.30 -40.81 -44.77
C THR A 50 17.30 -39.45 -45.48
N ALA A 51 17.90 -39.37 -46.71
CA ALA A 51 17.90 -38.18 -47.54
C ALA A 51 16.71 -38.13 -48.54
N VAL A 52 15.67 -38.88 -48.30
CA VAL A 52 14.50 -39.00 -49.16
C VAL A 52 13.88 -37.61 -49.40
N LYS A 53 13.64 -37.26 -50.70
CA LYS A 53 13.15 -35.91 -51.10
C LYS A 53 11.64 -35.88 -51.24
N SER A 54 10.99 -36.98 -51.59
CA SER A 54 9.56 -37.08 -51.73
C SER A 54 9.09 -38.50 -51.43
N VAL A 55 7.87 -38.63 -50.92
CA VAL A 55 7.23 -39.92 -50.61
C VAL A 55 5.83 -39.92 -51.17
N VAL A 56 5.51 -40.95 -51.95
CA VAL A 56 4.16 -41.27 -52.42
C VAL A 56 3.78 -42.65 -51.90
N LEU A 57 2.89 -42.69 -50.90
CA LEU A 57 2.39 -43.95 -50.37
C LEU A 57 1.35 -44.56 -51.30
N PRO A 58 1.44 -45.85 -51.64
CA PRO A 58 0.36 -46.57 -52.36
C PRO A 58 -0.95 -46.52 -51.61
N ASN A 59 -2.09 -46.56 -52.33
CA ASN A 59 -3.42 -46.52 -51.70
C ASN A 59 -3.68 -47.72 -50.75
N GLY A 60 -2.99 -48.85 -50.93
CA GLY A 60 -3.14 -50.03 -50.08
C GLY A 60 -2.45 -49.94 -48.71
N VAL A 61 -1.60 -48.91 -48.48
CA VAL A 61 -0.92 -48.72 -47.20
C VAL A 61 -1.95 -48.30 -46.15
N SER A 62 -2.15 -49.19 -45.18
CA SER A 62 -3.06 -49.00 -44.06
C SER A 62 -2.33 -48.68 -42.73
N THR A 63 -1.04 -48.98 -42.65
CA THR A 63 -0.24 -48.79 -41.45
C THR A 63 1.06 -48.01 -41.75
N LEU A 64 1.27 -46.89 -41.06
CA LEU A 64 2.48 -46.12 -41.01
C LEU A 64 2.98 -46.06 -39.58
N GLY A 65 4.11 -46.71 -39.31
CA GLY A 65 4.67 -46.84 -37.97
C GLY A 65 5.17 -45.51 -37.39
N ASN A 66 5.50 -45.60 -36.12
CA ASN A 66 6.09 -44.46 -35.39
C ASN A 66 7.48 -44.13 -35.96
N TYR A 67 7.83 -42.87 -36.01
CA TYR A 67 9.12 -42.39 -36.52
C TYR A 67 9.43 -42.82 -37.96
N ALA A 68 8.47 -43.29 -38.74
CA ALA A 68 8.74 -43.92 -40.03
C ALA A 68 9.64 -43.11 -40.97
N PHE A 69 9.47 -41.77 -41.04
CA PHE A 69 10.27 -40.78 -41.78
C PHE A 69 10.85 -39.70 -40.87
N ASN A 70 11.05 -39.99 -39.59
CA ASN A 70 11.60 -38.99 -38.65
C ASN A 70 12.95 -38.47 -39.10
N LYS A 71 13.18 -37.17 -39.00
CA LYS A 71 14.44 -36.50 -39.38
C LYS A 71 14.87 -36.67 -40.85
N CYS A 72 13.93 -36.96 -41.75
CA CYS A 72 14.22 -36.93 -43.20
C CYS A 72 14.39 -35.47 -43.64
N ALA A 73 15.57 -34.91 -43.39
CA ALA A 73 15.83 -33.45 -43.54
C ALA A 73 15.69 -32.92 -44.97
N SER A 74 15.70 -33.79 -45.97
CA SER A 74 15.53 -33.45 -47.40
C SER A 74 14.10 -33.62 -47.93
N LEU A 75 13.21 -34.20 -47.11
CA LEU A 75 11.82 -34.53 -47.50
C LEU A 75 11.03 -33.25 -47.66
N ALA A 76 10.57 -32.97 -48.87
CA ALA A 76 9.82 -31.74 -49.23
C ALA A 76 8.34 -32.03 -49.43
N THR A 77 7.96 -33.18 -49.93
CA THR A 77 6.55 -33.51 -50.23
C THR A 77 6.18 -34.93 -49.80
N VAL A 78 4.99 -35.08 -49.27
CA VAL A 78 4.43 -36.38 -48.89
C VAL A 78 3.02 -36.49 -49.48
N SER A 79 2.71 -37.63 -50.12
CA SER A 79 1.37 -37.97 -50.53
C SER A 79 0.96 -39.30 -49.86
N LEU A 80 -0.02 -39.24 -48.98
CA LEU A 80 -0.51 -40.40 -48.23
C LEU A 80 -1.57 -41.18 -49.03
N GLY A 81 -1.60 -42.53 -48.87
CA GLY A 81 -2.60 -43.39 -49.52
C GLY A 81 -3.97 -43.27 -48.84
N ASN A 82 -5.01 -43.64 -49.62
CA ASN A 82 -6.41 -43.51 -49.16
C ASN A 82 -6.86 -44.54 -48.13
N SER A 83 -6.08 -45.64 -47.89
CA SER A 83 -6.39 -46.66 -46.88
C SER A 83 -5.72 -46.39 -45.53
N LEU A 84 -4.88 -45.33 -45.42
CA LEU A 84 -4.19 -44.99 -44.15
C LEU A 84 -5.14 -44.36 -43.20
N THR A 85 -5.41 -44.98 -42.05
CA THR A 85 -6.32 -44.50 -41.01
C THR A 85 -5.60 -43.70 -39.93
N ALA A 86 -4.28 -43.95 -39.70
CA ALA A 86 -3.51 -43.24 -38.70
C ALA A 86 -2.08 -42.95 -39.19
N ILE A 87 -1.61 -41.74 -38.88
CA ILE A 87 -0.21 -41.38 -38.97
C ILE A 87 0.42 -41.65 -37.63
N GLY A 88 1.49 -42.49 -37.59
CA GLY A 88 2.20 -42.83 -36.36
C GLY A 88 2.85 -41.65 -35.66
N ASP A 89 3.17 -41.84 -34.40
CA ASP A 89 3.86 -40.82 -33.60
C ASP A 89 5.21 -40.46 -34.20
N TYR A 90 5.54 -39.17 -34.25
CA TYR A 90 6.80 -38.66 -34.81
C TYR A 90 7.05 -39.04 -36.29
N ALA A 91 6.07 -39.54 -37.03
CA ALA A 91 6.28 -40.15 -38.34
C ALA A 91 7.04 -39.24 -39.32
N PHE A 92 6.80 -37.94 -39.30
CA PHE A 92 7.47 -36.91 -40.12
C PHE A 92 8.08 -35.80 -39.25
N SER A 93 8.36 -36.04 -37.98
CA SER A 93 8.97 -35.05 -37.09
C SER A 93 10.37 -34.67 -37.58
N ASP A 94 10.72 -33.39 -37.46
CA ASP A 94 12.01 -32.83 -37.91
C ASP A 94 12.32 -32.98 -39.42
N CYS A 95 11.27 -33.16 -40.24
CA CYS A 95 11.39 -33.10 -41.71
C CYS A 95 11.45 -31.58 -42.13
N LYS A 96 12.62 -30.95 -41.90
CA LYS A 96 12.80 -29.48 -41.97
C LYS A 96 12.57 -28.86 -43.35
N LYS A 97 12.34 -29.66 -44.40
CA LYS A 97 11.99 -29.17 -45.75
C LYS A 97 10.57 -29.58 -46.16
N LEU A 98 9.81 -30.27 -45.29
CA LEU A 98 8.47 -30.74 -45.64
C LEU A 98 7.48 -29.58 -45.70
N GLU A 99 7.13 -29.16 -46.92
CA GLU A 99 6.26 -28.03 -47.20
C GLU A 99 4.84 -28.45 -47.58
N SER A 100 4.68 -29.64 -48.14
CA SER A 100 3.39 -30.10 -48.68
C SER A 100 3.09 -31.55 -48.25
N VAL A 101 1.90 -31.74 -47.71
CA VAL A 101 1.34 -33.05 -47.37
C VAL A 101 -0.05 -33.19 -48.01
N THR A 102 -0.23 -34.22 -48.83
CA THR A 102 -1.56 -34.63 -49.31
C THR A 102 -2.06 -35.80 -48.48
N PHE A 103 -3.10 -35.59 -47.73
CA PHE A 103 -3.72 -36.57 -46.86
C PHE A 103 -4.63 -37.53 -47.63
N GLY A 104 -4.67 -38.82 -47.24
CA GLY A 104 -5.63 -39.77 -47.73
C GLY A 104 -7.04 -39.58 -47.12
N SER A 105 -8.06 -40.03 -47.86
CA SER A 105 -9.48 -39.78 -47.44
C SER A 105 -9.93 -40.59 -46.20
N ALA A 106 -9.25 -41.72 -45.87
CA ALA A 106 -9.61 -42.56 -44.72
C ALA A 106 -8.90 -42.14 -43.42
N LEU A 107 -8.07 -41.10 -43.44
CA LEU A 107 -7.25 -40.70 -42.27
C LEU A 107 -8.14 -40.20 -41.13
N GLU A 108 -8.08 -40.88 -40.00
CA GLU A 108 -8.85 -40.57 -38.76
C GLU A 108 -7.96 -39.93 -37.67
N THR A 109 -6.67 -40.35 -37.60
CA THR A 109 -5.81 -39.90 -36.49
C THR A 109 -4.45 -39.43 -37.01
N ILE A 110 -4.03 -38.27 -36.49
CA ILE A 110 -2.68 -37.72 -36.64
C ILE A 110 -1.97 -37.90 -35.28
N GLY A 111 -0.89 -38.69 -35.23
CA GLY A 111 -0.19 -39.08 -34.00
C GLY A 111 0.57 -37.92 -33.33
N GLU A 112 1.12 -38.22 -32.16
CA GLU A 112 1.95 -37.26 -31.39
C GLU A 112 3.15 -36.83 -32.24
N ARG A 113 3.39 -35.52 -32.28
CA ARG A 113 4.52 -34.92 -33.00
C ARG A 113 4.67 -35.33 -34.48
N ALA A 114 3.61 -35.84 -35.07
CA ALA A 114 3.67 -36.42 -36.41
C ALA A 114 4.34 -35.50 -37.44
N PHE A 115 4.13 -34.19 -37.37
CA PHE A 115 4.73 -33.17 -38.26
C PHE A 115 5.46 -32.06 -37.47
N ALA A 116 5.92 -32.34 -36.26
CA ALA A 116 6.60 -31.33 -35.44
C ALA A 116 7.86 -30.80 -36.17
N SER A 117 8.05 -29.49 -36.17
CA SER A 117 9.22 -28.79 -36.79
C SER A 117 9.36 -29.03 -38.30
N ALA A 118 8.24 -29.27 -39.01
CA ALA A 118 8.18 -29.26 -40.47
C ALA A 118 8.05 -27.83 -41.02
N LYS A 119 7.88 -27.67 -42.34
CA LYS A 119 7.73 -26.39 -43.03
C LYS A 119 6.33 -26.21 -43.66
N ILE A 120 5.34 -26.95 -43.15
CA ILE A 120 3.97 -26.91 -43.68
C ILE A 120 3.37 -25.49 -43.49
N SER A 121 2.96 -24.86 -44.58
CA SER A 121 2.42 -23.51 -44.57
C SER A 121 0.90 -23.46 -44.62
N SER A 122 0.24 -24.52 -45.04
CA SER A 122 -1.22 -24.63 -45.06
C SER A 122 -1.68 -26.03 -44.71
N LEU A 123 -2.81 -26.16 -44.00
CA LEU A 123 -3.38 -27.42 -43.56
C LEU A 123 -4.87 -27.46 -43.91
N VAL A 124 -5.25 -28.49 -44.69
CA VAL A 124 -6.66 -28.83 -44.93
C VAL A 124 -6.86 -30.28 -44.49
N LEU A 125 -7.69 -30.49 -43.45
CA LEU A 125 -7.91 -31.83 -42.92
C LEU A 125 -8.98 -32.59 -43.72
N PRO A 126 -8.79 -33.87 -44.04
CA PRO A 126 -9.82 -34.74 -44.60
C PRO A 126 -11.04 -34.89 -43.67
N ALA A 127 -12.20 -35.15 -44.24
CA ALA A 127 -13.46 -35.26 -43.50
C ALA A 127 -13.47 -36.37 -42.44
N ALA A 128 -12.65 -37.41 -42.59
CA ALA A 128 -12.53 -38.55 -41.66
C ALA A 128 -11.72 -38.23 -40.37
N VAL A 129 -10.87 -37.18 -40.38
CA VAL A 129 -10.01 -36.90 -39.23
C VAL A 129 -10.82 -36.54 -38.00
N ARG A 130 -10.59 -37.26 -36.91
CA ARG A 130 -11.22 -37.08 -35.61
C ARG A 130 -10.26 -36.55 -34.53
N THR A 131 -8.97 -36.96 -34.61
CA THR A 131 -8.01 -36.66 -33.55
C THR A 131 -6.72 -36.13 -34.13
N ILE A 132 -6.25 -35.01 -33.54
CA ILE A 132 -4.91 -34.45 -33.73
C ILE A 132 -4.17 -34.64 -32.42
N GLY A 133 -3.06 -35.39 -32.43
CA GLY A 133 -2.25 -35.71 -31.27
C GLY A 133 -1.48 -34.52 -30.70
N ASP A 134 -0.84 -34.79 -29.58
CA ASP A 134 -0.02 -33.78 -28.89
C ASP A 134 1.16 -33.35 -29.79
N TRP A 135 1.46 -32.05 -29.82
CA TRP A 135 2.55 -31.45 -30.59
C TRP A 135 2.51 -31.73 -32.10
N ALA A 136 1.42 -32.23 -32.65
CA ALA A 136 1.36 -32.75 -34.02
C ALA A 136 1.92 -31.81 -35.09
N PHE A 137 1.61 -30.50 -35.00
CA PHE A 137 2.08 -29.44 -35.89
C PHE A 137 2.90 -28.37 -35.14
N TYR A 138 3.56 -28.79 -34.06
CA TYR A 138 4.37 -27.88 -33.27
C TYR A 138 5.42 -27.16 -34.12
N ASN A 139 5.46 -25.83 -33.96
CA ASN A 139 6.46 -24.98 -34.63
C ASN A 139 6.48 -25.08 -36.16
N ASN A 140 5.31 -25.30 -36.79
CA ASN A 140 5.13 -25.18 -38.23
C ASN A 140 4.76 -23.74 -38.62
N PRO A 141 5.18 -23.22 -39.78
CA PRO A 141 4.86 -21.87 -40.26
C PRO A 141 3.46 -21.80 -40.90
N LEU A 142 2.47 -22.51 -40.31
CA LEU A 142 1.10 -22.54 -40.82
C LEU A 142 0.50 -21.13 -40.82
N THR A 143 0.08 -20.66 -41.98
CA THR A 143 -0.67 -19.40 -42.16
C THR A 143 -2.16 -19.62 -42.43
N ALA A 144 -2.55 -20.84 -42.80
CA ALA A 144 -3.92 -21.25 -43.00
C ALA A 144 -4.20 -22.63 -42.43
N ILE A 145 -5.30 -22.78 -41.72
CA ILE A 145 -5.79 -24.05 -41.19
C ILE A 145 -7.28 -24.16 -41.51
N THR A 146 -7.68 -25.26 -42.16
CA THR A 146 -9.09 -25.64 -42.34
C THR A 146 -9.33 -26.97 -41.63
N PHE A 147 -10.05 -26.92 -40.53
CA PHE A 147 -10.56 -28.10 -39.84
C PHE A 147 -11.79 -28.64 -40.51
N ASN A 148 -12.03 -29.95 -40.42
CA ASN A 148 -13.27 -30.55 -40.86
C ASN A 148 -14.33 -30.54 -39.75
N ASP A 149 -15.62 -30.67 -40.13
CA ASP A 149 -16.76 -30.66 -39.19
C ASP A 149 -16.91 -31.95 -38.34
N GLY A 150 -16.00 -32.90 -38.51
CA GLY A 150 -15.97 -34.16 -37.74
C GLY A 150 -14.84 -34.22 -36.70
N LEU A 151 -13.95 -33.23 -36.65
CA LEU A 151 -12.83 -33.20 -35.71
C LEU A 151 -13.34 -33.15 -34.26
N GLN A 152 -12.84 -34.03 -33.39
CA GLN A 152 -13.29 -34.20 -32.00
C GLN A 152 -12.24 -33.68 -30.98
N SER A 153 -10.95 -33.89 -31.22
CA SER A 153 -9.91 -33.60 -30.28
C SER A 153 -8.70 -32.94 -30.94
N ILE A 154 -8.20 -31.89 -30.28
CA ILE A 154 -6.96 -31.17 -30.59
C ILE A 154 -6.04 -31.34 -29.39
N GLY A 155 -4.91 -32.04 -29.55
CA GLY A 155 -3.97 -32.35 -28.48
C GLY A 155 -3.21 -31.15 -27.89
N SER A 156 -2.48 -31.44 -26.84
CA SER A 156 -1.65 -30.46 -26.17
C SER A 156 -0.52 -29.97 -27.11
N ARG A 157 -0.33 -28.64 -27.17
CA ARG A 157 0.67 -28.01 -28.04
C ARG A 157 0.57 -28.37 -29.52
N ALA A 158 -0.58 -28.88 -29.98
CA ALA A 158 -0.73 -29.38 -31.35
C ALA A 158 -0.36 -28.32 -32.39
N PHE A 159 -0.69 -27.07 -32.18
CA PHE A 159 -0.44 -25.92 -33.05
C PHE A 159 0.37 -24.83 -32.35
N TYR A 160 1.27 -25.21 -31.43
CA TYR A 160 2.10 -24.23 -30.74
C TYR A 160 2.98 -23.44 -31.74
N GLY A 161 2.91 -22.11 -31.65
CA GLY A 161 3.77 -21.22 -32.41
C GLY A 161 3.48 -21.10 -33.90
N VAL A 162 2.27 -21.50 -34.38
CA VAL A 162 1.85 -21.32 -35.78
C VAL A 162 1.52 -19.86 -36.06
N SER A 163 1.52 -19.48 -37.38
CA SER A 163 1.40 -18.08 -37.82
C SER A 163 0.04 -17.73 -38.42
N VAL A 164 -1.02 -18.47 -38.08
CA VAL A 164 -2.38 -18.20 -38.55
C VAL A 164 -2.89 -16.86 -38.01
N GLN A 165 -3.64 -16.11 -38.83
CA GLN A 165 -4.31 -14.88 -38.44
C GLN A 165 -5.74 -15.15 -37.92
N THR A 166 -6.43 -16.10 -38.51
CA THR A 166 -7.79 -16.46 -38.12
C THR A 166 -7.89 -17.94 -37.81
N LEU A 167 -8.69 -18.28 -36.81
CA LEU A 167 -8.89 -19.68 -36.41
C LEU A 167 -10.38 -19.95 -36.18
N ASN A 168 -10.89 -20.99 -36.85
CA ASN A 168 -12.24 -21.49 -36.64
C ASN A 168 -12.18 -22.94 -36.13
N ILE A 169 -12.52 -23.16 -34.85
CA ILE A 169 -12.63 -24.49 -34.24
C ILE A 169 -14.05 -25.00 -34.40
N PRO A 170 -14.27 -26.13 -35.05
CA PRO A 170 -15.60 -26.67 -35.35
C PRO A 170 -16.45 -27.00 -34.09
N ASN A 171 -17.77 -27.06 -34.27
CA ASN A 171 -18.69 -27.44 -33.18
C ASN A 171 -18.52 -28.88 -32.70
N SER A 172 -17.93 -29.76 -33.51
CA SER A 172 -17.63 -31.15 -33.16
C SER A 172 -16.50 -31.33 -32.18
N VAL A 173 -15.62 -30.33 -32.06
CA VAL A 173 -14.46 -30.39 -31.12
C VAL A 173 -14.99 -30.28 -29.69
N THR A 174 -14.70 -31.31 -28.89
CA THR A 174 -15.03 -31.36 -27.45
C THR A 174 -13.81 -31.24 -26.57
N GLU A 175 -12.62 -31.54 -27.09
CA GLU A 175 -11.35 -31.51 -26.37
C GLU A 175 -10.37 -30.56 -27.02
N LEU A 176 -9.94 -29.55 -26.26
CA LEU A 176 -8.90 -28.58 -26.63
C LEU A 176 -7.75 -28.72 -25.63
N GLY A 177 -6.62 -29.26 -26.07
CA GLY A 177 -5.46 -29.52 -25.20
C GLY A 177 -4.78 -28.27 -24.67
N SER A 178 -4.03 -28.45 -23.59
CA SER A 178 -3.23 -27.37 -23.00
C SER A 178 -2.19 -26.87 -23.99
N TYR A 179 -1.97 -25.55 -24.03
CA TYR A 179 -1.05 -24.90 -24.98
C TYR A 179 -1.38 -25.12 -26.46
N ALA A 180 -2.56 -25.61 -26.82
CA ALA A 180 -2.86 -26.02 -28.20
C ALA A 180 -2.47 -24.98 -29.25
N PHE A 181 -2.72 -23.70 -28.99
CA PHE A 181 -2.41 -22.54 -29.85
C PHE A 181 -1.54 -21.51 -29.13
N SER A 182 -0.79 -21.92 -28.11
CA SER A 182 0.12 -21.03 -27.40
C SER A 182 1.22 -20.51 -28.34
N GLY A 183 1.57 -19.24 -28.20
CA GLY A 183 2.62 -18.61 -29.01
C GLY A 183 2.23 -18.26 -30.45
N CYS A 184 0.97 -18.37 -30.83
CA CYS A 184 0.46 -17.96 -32.15
C CYS A 184 0.39 -16.41 -32.22
N LYS A 185 1.54 -15.77 -32.42
CA LYS A 185 1.68 -14.30 -32.31
C LYS A 185 0.97 -13.50 -33.40
N SER A 186 0.63 -14.15 -34.52
CA SER A 186 -0.09 -13.52 -35.64
C SER A 186 -1.61 -13.74 -35.55
N LEU A 187 -2.09 -14.53 -34.58
CA LEU A 187 -3.50 -14.87 -34.43
C LEU A 187 -4.30 -13.65 -33.95
N GLU A 188 -5.21 -13.15 -34.79
CA GLU A 188 -6.03 -11.96 -34.57
C GLU A 188 -7.43 -12.29 -34.09
N THR A 189 -8.05 -13.34 -34.67
CA THR A 189 -9.43 -13.71 -34.37
C THR A 189 -9.59 -15.21 -34.17
N VAL A 190 -10.41 -15.60 -33.19
CA VAL A 190 -10.73 -17.02 -32.88
C VAL A 190 -12.24 -17.18 -32.75
N THR A 191 -12.78 -18.19 -33.42
CA THR A 191 -14.12 -18.68 -33.19
C THR A 191 -14.05 -20.12 -32.64
N ILE A 192 -14.59 -20.35 -31.46
CA ILE A 192 -14.63 -21.67 -30.83
C ILE A 192 -16.04 -22.23 -30.93
N GLY A 193 -16.16 -23.43 -31.49
CA GLY A 193 -17.45 -24.12 -31.68
C GLY A 193 -18.13 -24.50 -30.35
N THR A 194 -19.39 -24.86 -30.45
CA THR A 194 -20.25 -25.12 -29.26
C THR A 194 -19.92 -26.39 -28.50
N GLY A 195 -19.12 -27.32 -29.06
CA GLY A 195 -18.67 -28.54 -28.36
C GLY A 195 -17.64 -28.29 -27.27
N VAL A 196 -16.85 -27.22 -27.37
CA VAL A 196 -15.83 -26.88 -26.38
C VAL A 196 -16.48 -26.20 -25.18
N THR A 197 -16.50 -26.87 -24.04
CA THR A 197 -16.99 -26.33 -22.76
C THR A 197 -15.92 -25.80 -21.86
N LYS A 198 -14.65 -26.11 -22.12
CA LYS A 198 -13.49 -25.66 -21.38
C LYS A 198 -12.37 -25.20 -22.29
N ILE A 199 -11.85 -24.00 -22.06
CA ILE A 199 -10.57 -23.55 -22.61
C ILE A 199 -9.47 -24.02 -21.68
N SER A 200 -8.61 -24.92 -22.14
CA SER A 200 -7.56 -25.53 -21.32
C SER A 200 -6.46 -24.54 -20.95
N ASP A 201 -5.63 -24.95 -19.99
CA ASP A 201 -4.52 -24.16 -19.51
C ASP A 201 -3.58 -23.76 -20.66
N TYR A 202 -3.20 -22.48 -20.69
CA TYR A 202 -2.30 -21.91 -21.69
C TYR A 202 -2.74 -22.02 -23.15
N ALA A 203 -4.02 -22.37 -23.44
CA ALA A 203 -4.46 -22.69 -24.80
C ALA A 203 -4.10 -21.60 -25.83
N PHE A 204 -4.23 -20.33 -25.49
CA PHE A 204 -3.90 -19.16 -26.32
C PHE A 204 -2.87 -18.26 -25.66
N ASN A 205 -2.02 -18.81 -24.78
CA ASN A 205 -1.00 -18.04 -24.10
C ASN A 205 -0.09 -17.33 -25.11
N THR A 206 0.20 -16.04 -24.87
CA THR A 206 1.07 -15.19 -25.71
C THR A 206 0.64 -15.06 -27.19
N CYS A 207 -0.65 -15.18 -27.49
CA CYS A 207 -1.24 -14.77 -28.77
C CYS A 207 -1.34 -13.26 -28.79
N SER A 208 -0.19 -12.58 -28.99
CA SER A 208 -0.08 -11.13 -28.77
C SER A 208 -0.92 -10.27 -29.73
N ALA A 209 -1.24 -10.76 -30.92
CA ALA A 209 -2.09 -10.08 -31.89
C ALA A 209 -3.59 -10.35 -31.69
N LEU A 210 -3.98 -11.28 -30.80
CA LEU A 210 -5.38 -11.65 -30.59
C LEU A 210 -6.19 -10.46 -30.09
N THR A 211 -7.17 -10.03 -30.89
CA THR A 211 -8.07 -8.92 -30.58
C THR A 211 -9.45 -9.39 -30.14
N GLN A 212 -9.92 -10.51 -30.71
CA GLN A 212 -11.28 -10.99 -30.50
C GLN A 212 -11.37 -12.51 -30.46
N ILE A 213 -12.18 -13.02 -29.54
CA ILE A 213 -12.50 -14.45 -29.42
C ILE A 213 -13.99 -14.66 -29.12
N SER A 214 -14.60 -15.62 -29.82
CA SER A 214 -15.97 -16.09 -29.56
C SER A 214 -15.95 -17.50 -29.01
N CYS A 215 -16.60 -17.74 -27.85
CA CYS A 215 -16.66 -19.06 -27.20
C CYS A 215 -18.02 -19.26 -26.48
N PRO A 216 -19.13 -19.46 -27.20
CA PRO A 216 -20.48 -19.33 -26.68
C PRO A 216 -20.90 -20.42 -25.68
N SER A 217 -20.21 -21.56 -25.63
CA SER A 217 -20.53 -22.69 -24.75
C SER A 217 -19.55 -22.93 -23.63
N VAL A 218 -18.50 -22.13 -23.56
CA VAL A 218 -17.43 -22.30 -22.55
C VAL A 218 -17.99 -21.93 -21.17
N THR A 219 -17.73 -22.82 -20.20
CA THR A 219 -18.07 -22.65 -18.78
C THR A 219 -16.84 -22.45 -17.90
N GLU A 220 -15.66 -22.88 -18.35
CA GLU A 220 -14.40 -22.77 -17.62
C GLU A 220 -13.29 -22.27 -18.52
N ILE A 221 -12.49 -21.34 -18.01
CA ILE A 221 -11.26 -20.85 -18.67
C ILE A 221 -10.07 -21.18 -17.78
N GLY A 222 -9.16 -22.02 -18.29
CA GLY A 222 -8.02 -22.56 -17.57
C GLY A 222 -6.95 -21.52 -17.23
N ALA A 223 -5.96 -21.98 -16.46
CA ALA A 223 -4.85 -21.13 -16.03
C ALA A 223 -4.03 -20.60 -17.21
N SER A 224 -3.71 -19.30 -17.18
CA SER A 224 -2.91 -18.62 -18.23
C SER A 224 -3.46 -18.78 -19.65
N ALA A 225 -4.74 -19.11 -19.82
CA ALA A 225 -5.32 -19.41 -21.14
C ALA A 225 -5.09 -18.27 -22.13
N PHE A 226 -5.20 -17.02 -21.70
CA PHE A 226 -5.00 -15.80 -22.50
C PHE A 226 -3.85 -14.92 -21.96
N LYS A 227 -2.98 -15.46 -21.12
CA LYS A 227 -1.85 -14.69 -20.59
C LYS A 227 -1.01 -14.10 -21.71
N GLY A 228 -0.77 -12.78 -21.67
CA GLY A 228 0.03 -12.08 -22.66
C GLY A 228 -0.64 -11.86 -24.01
N CYS A 229 -1.96 -12.01 -24.13
CA CYS A 229 -2.75 -11.55 -25.29
C CYS A 229 -2.88 -10.04 -25.24
N SER A 230 -1.79 -9.33 -25.56
CA SER A 230 -1.65 -7.90 -25.33
C SER A 230 -2.57 -7.01 -26.16
N SER A 231 -3.11 -7.52 -27.27
CA SER A 231 -4.05 -6.81 -28.15
C SER A 231 -5.53 -7.14 -27.85
N LEU A 232 -5.81 -8.06 -26.91
CA LEU A 232 -7.18 -8.45 -26.60
C LEU A 232 -7.94 -7.29 -25.95
N THR A 233 -8.97 -6.81 -26.66
CA THR A 233 -9.81 -5.68 -26.22
C THR A 233 -11.12 -6.14 -25.60
N ASP A 234 -11.66 -7.24 -26.06
CA ASP A 234 -12.93 -7.81 -25.60
C ASP A 234 -12.71 -9.18 -24.95
N ILE A 235 -13.20 -9.34 -23.72
CA ILE A 235 -13.00 -10.56 -22.94
C ILE A 235 -14.19 -11.49 -23.18
N PRO A 236 -13.99 -12.78 -23.48
CA PRO A 236 -15.06 -13.72 -23.81
C PRO A 236 -15.81 -14.21 -22.57
N LEU A 237 -16.27 -13.31 -21.71
CA LEU A 237 -17.04 -13.65 -20.51
C LEU A 237 -18.53 -13.56 -20.80
N ASN A 238 -19.17 -14.70 -20.80
CA ASN A 238 -20.62 -14.85 -20.93
C ASN A 238 -21.22 -15.41 -19.62
N ASP A 239 -22.58 -15.42 -19.54
CA ASP A 239 -23.28 -15.85 -18.33
C ASP A 239 -23.19 -17.36 -18.02
N LYS A 240 -22.51 -18.16 -18.85
CA LYS A 240 -22.23 -19.58 -18.60
C LYS A 240 -20.90 -19.81 -17.88
N ILE A 241 -19.99 -18.84 -17.92
CA ILE A 241 -18.67 -18.96 -17.29
C ILE A 241 -18.83 -19.01 -15.78
N THR A 242 -18.29 -20.05 -15.16
CA THR A 242 -18.32 -20.27 -13.70
C THR A 242 -16.95 -20.18 -13.06
N SER A 243 -15.87 -20.40 -13.83
CA SER A 243 -14.51 -20.47 -13.30
C SER A 243 -13.47 -19.83 -14.23
N LEU A 244 -12.60 -19.03 -13.64
CA LEU A 244 -11.43 -18.40 -14.26
C LEU A 244 -10.15 -18.87 -13.55
N GLY A 245 -9.19 -19.41 -14.30
CA GLY A 245 -7.93 -19.91 -13.75
C GLY A 245 -6.95 -18.83 -13.34
N ASN A 246 -5.85 -19.25 -12.70
CA ASN A 246 -4.75 -18.35 -12.35
C ASN A 246 -4.14 -17.70 -13.61
N TYR A 247 -3.77 -16.40 -13.53
CA TYR A 247 -3.14 -15.66 -14.63
C TYR A 247 -3.96 -15.63 -15.94
N VAL A 248 -5.25 -15.91 -15.90
CA VAL A 248 -6.08 -16.17 -17.10
C VAL A 248 -5.96 -15.08 -18.16
N PHE A 249 -6.00 -13.78 -17.77
CA PHE A 249 -5.84 -12.60 -18.63
C PHE A 249 -4.65 -11.73 -18.20
N SER A 250 -3.67 -12.30 -17.46
CA SER A 250 -2.48 -11.53 -17.05
C SER A 250 -1.75 -10.99 -18.26
N GLY A 251 -1.48 -9.68 -18.28
CA GLY A 251 -0.80 -9.00 -19.38
C GLY A 251 -1.66 -8.73 -20.64
N CYS A 252 -2.98 -8.86 -20.56
CA CYS A 252 -3.90 -8.40 -21.60
C CYS A 252 -4.03 -6.86 -21.52
N SER A 253 -2.99 -6.18 -21.99
CA SER A 253 -2.79 -4.75 -21.75
C SER A 253 -3.74 -3.83 -22.54
N ALA A 254 -4.46 -4.36 -23.54
CA ALA A 254 -5.40 -3.57 -24.34
C ALA A 254 -6.82 -3.51 -23.73
N ILE A 255 -7.15 -4.33 -22.73
CA ILE A 255 -8.47 -4.33 -22.07
C ILE A 255 -8.66 -2.98 -21.38
N GLU A 256 -9.75 -2.26 -21.70
CA GLU A 256 -10.08 -0.95 -21.14
C GLU A 256 -11.16 -1.00 -20.06
N SER A 257 -12.10 -1.96 -20.16
CA SER A 257 -13.15 -2.18 -19.18
C SER A 257 -13.41 -3.66 -18.96
N LEU A 258 -13.90 -4.02 -17.77
CA LEU A 258 -14.15 -5.40 -17.37
C LEU A 258 -15.52 -5.53 -16.69
N VAL A 259 -16.31 -6.51 -17.14
CA VAL A 259 -17.52 -6.95 -16.42
C VAL A 259 -17.38 -8.45 -16.14
N ILE A 260 -17.35 -8.82 -14.87
CA ILE A 260 -17.37 -10.22 -14.42
C ILE A 260 -18.84 -10.61 -14.19
N PRO A 261 -19.38 -11.61 -14.91
CA PRO A 261 -20.75 -12.07 -14.72
C PRO A 261 -21.01 -12.65 -13.31
N ASN A 262 -22.28 -12.61 -12.90
CA ASN A 262 -22.71 -13.20 -11.62
C ASN A 262 -22.53 -14.74 -11.56
N SER A 263 -22.46 -15.40 -12.71
CA SER A 263 -22.21 -16.84 -12.83
C SER A 263 -20.80 -17.24 -12.38
N VAL A 264 -19.84 -16.33 -12.41
CA VAL A 264 -18.45 -16.62 -12.02
C VAL A 264 -18.36 -16.75 -10.51
N THR A 265 -18.11 -17.97 -10.05
CA THR A 265 -17.96 -18.32 -8.62
C THR A 265 -16.53 -18.54 -8.16
N SER A 266 -15.59 -18.66 -9.11
CA SER A 266 -14.17 -18.87 -8.83
C SER A 266 -13.30 -18.06 -9.78
N ILE A 267 -12.38 -17.28 -9.21
CA ILE A 267 -11.36 -16.54 -9.95
C ILE A 267 -9.99 -16.85 -9.31
N GLY A 268 -9.03 -17.25 -10.15
CA GLY A 268 -7.67 -17.52 -9.71
C GLY A 268 -6.85 -16.27 -9.41
N SER A 269 -5.73 -16.44 -8.75
CA SER A 269 -4.77 -15.36 -8.48
C SER A 269 -4.18 -14.81 -9.79
N TYR A 270 -3.80 -13.52 -9.78
CA TYR A 270 -3.21 -12.83 -10.94
C TYR A 270 -4.12 -12.75 -12.18
N ALA A 271 -5.43 -12.96 -12.03
CA ALA A 271 -6.34 -13.14 -13.16
C ALA A 271 -6.26 -12.01 -14.20
N PHE A 272 -6.13 -10.75 -13.77
CA PHE A 272 -6.03 -9.55 -14.60
C PHE A 272 -4.77 -8.73 -14.29
N GLU A 273 -3.72 -9.38 -13.77
CA GLU A 273 -2.43 -8.72 -13.51
C GLU A 273 -1.92 -8.02 -14.76
N LYS A 274 -1.39 -6.79 -14.63
CA LYS A 274 -0.81 -6.01 -15.74
C LYS A 274 -1.76 -5.71 -16.91
N CYS A 275 -3.07 -5.65 -16.69
CA CYS A 275 -4.01 -5.06 -17.65
C CYS A 275 -3.87 -3.53 -17.57
N THR A 276 -2.84 -2.98 -18.21
CA THR A 276 -2.37 -1.60 -17.97
C THR A 276 -3.29 -0.51 -18.49
N LYS A 277 -4.18 -0.82 -19.45
CA LYS A 277 -5.21 0.10 -19.95
C LYS A 277 -6.57 -0.05 -19.25
N LEU A 278 -6.74 -1.06 -18.38
CA LEU A 278 -7.99 -1.28 -17.66
C LEU A 278 -8.29 -0.08 -16.75
N THR A 279 -9.36 0.64 -17.05
CA THR A 279 -9.78 1.85 -16.30
C THR A 279 -10.85 1.54 -15.26
N SER A 280 -11.74 0.56 -15.56
CA SER A 280 -12.86 0.20 -14.70
C SER A 280 -13.16 -1.29 -14.71
N ALA A 281 -13.65 -1.80 -13.58
CA ALA A 281 -14.12 -3.17 -13.46
C ALA A 281 -15.42 -3.24 -12.65
N THR A 282 -16.37 -4.10 -13.10
CA THR A 282 -17.58 -4.44 -12.34
C THR A 282 -17.54 -5.93 -12.03
N LEU A 283 -17.67 -6.28 -10.77
CA LEU A 283 -17.60 -7.67 -10.33
C LEU A 283 -18.99 -8.22 -10.02
N GLY A 284 -19.27 -9.45 -10.48
CA GLY A 284 -20.50 -10.15 -10.20
C GLY A 284 -20.60 -10.67 -8.77
N THR A 285 -21.82 -11.02 -8.37
CA THR A 285 -22.14 -11.50 -7.00
C THR A 285 -21.70 -12.93 -6.72
N GLY A 286 -21.19 -13.67 -7.72
CA GLY A 286 -20.78 -15.07 -7.56
C GLY A 286 -19.54 -15.26 -6.69
N ILE A 287 -18.67 -14.24 -6.57
CA ILE A 287 -17.46 -14.30 -5.74
C ILE A 287 -17.66 -13.62 -4.39
N SER A 288 -16.99 -14.09 -3.35
CA SER A 288 -17.05 -13.54 -1.98
C SER A 288 -15.77 -12.84 -1.53
N SER A 289 -14.71 -12.87 -2.32
CA SER A 289 -13.44 -12.19 -2.04
C SER A 289 -12.69 -11.86 -3.31
N ILE A 290 -11.85 -10.82 -3.26
CA ILE A 290 -10.94 -10.46 -4.33
C ILE A 290 -9.69 -11.33 -4.20
N PRO A 291 -9.31 -12.12 -5.24
CA PRO A 291 -8.13 -12.96 -5.22
C PRO A 291 -6.82 -12.20 -5.08
N ASP A 292 -5.77 -12.91 -4.65
CA ASP A 292 -4.43 -12.36 -4.57
C ASP A 292 -3.96 -11.90 -5.96
N TYR A 293 -3.36 -10.70 -6.02
CA TYR A 293 -2.80 -10.07 -7.23
C TYR A 293 -3.81 -9.85 -8.38
N MET A 294 -5.13 -9.97 -8.15
CA MET A 294 -6.14 -9.96 -9.22
C MET A 294 -5.95 -8.79 -10.19
N PHE A 295 -5.78 -7.56 -9.69
CA PHE A 295 -5.58 -6.34 -10.48
C PHE A 295 -4.22 -5.69 -10.25
N SER A 296 -3.23 -6.47 -9.81
CA SER A 296 -1.89 -5.95 -9.58
C SER A 296 -1.31 -5.33 -10.85
N SER A 297 -0.79 -4.11 -10.74
CA SER A 297 -0.20 -3.36 -11.85
C SER A 297 -1.18 -3.00 -12.98
N CYS A 298 -2.48 -2.93 -12.71
CA CYS A 298 -3.46 -2.29 -13.56
C CYS A 298 -3.34 -0.76 -13.40
N SER A 299 -2.32 -0.18 -14.04
CA SER A 299 -1.88 1.20 -13.75
C SER A 299 -2.85 2.30 -14.18
N ALA A 300 -3.87 1.98 -14.99
CA ALA A 300 -4.94 2.90 -15.36
C ALA A 300 -6.24 2.68 -14.54
N LEU A 301 -6.30 1.66 -13.65
CA LEU A 301 -7.52 1.29 -12.95
C LEU A 301 -7.88 2.33 -11.88
N THR A 302 -8.95 3.07 -12.14
CA THR A 302 -9.47 4.13 -11.26
C THR A 302 -10.74 3.75 -10.53
N SER A 303 -11.49 2.75 -11.01
CA SER A 303 -12.79 2.39 -10.44
C SER A 303 -13.02 0.87 -10.47
N VAL A 304 -13.49 0.34 -9.35
CA VAL A 304 -13.96 -1.05 -9.24
C VAL A 304 -15.29 -1.05 -8.48
N VAL A 305 -16.33 -1.57 -9.12
CA VAL A 305 -17.64 -1.81 -8.47
C VAL A 305 -17.61 -3.19 -7.83
N LEU A 306 -17.61 -3.22 -6.50
CA LEU A 306 -17.68 -4.45 -5.72
C LEU A 306 -19.12 -4.75 -5.29
N PRO A 307 -19.58 -5.99 -5.42
CA PRO A 307 -20.87 -6.40 -4.86
C PRO A 307 -20.81 -6.48 -3.32
N GLU A 308 -21.97 -6.33 -2.67
CA GLU A 308 -22.08 -6.27 -1.20
C GLU A 308 -21.66 -7.55 -0.47
N ASN A 309 -21.52 -8.67 -1.15
CA ASN A 309 -21.11 -9.94 -0.56
C ASN A 309 -19.58 -10.13 -0.52
N ILE A 310 -18.78 -9.18 -1.01
CA ILE A 310 -17.33 -9.25 -0.88
C ILE A 310 -16.92 -8.95 0.56
N THR A 311 -16.24 -9.90 1.19
CA THR A 311 -15.78 -9.79 2.59
C THR A 311 -14.27 -9.64 2.74
N GLY A 312 -13.49 -9.93 1.69
CA GLY A 312 -12.04 -9.92 1.76
C GLY A 312 -11.35 -9.40 0.52
N ILE A 313 -10.20 -8.74 0.73
CA ILE A 313 -9.30 -8.28 -0.33
C ILE A 313 -7.97 -9.02 -0.21
N GLY A 314 -7.58 -9.71 -1.27
CA GLY A 314 -6.38 -10.54 -1.34
C GLY A 314 -5.07 -9.77 -1.30
N LYS A 315 -3.96 -10.51 -1.15
CA LYS A 315 -2.59 -9.95 -1.19
C LYS A 315 -2.32 -9.28 -2.52
N TYR A 316 -1.74 -8.06 -2.47
CA TYR A 316 -1.39 -7.30 -3.67
C TYR A 316 -2.54 -7.09 -4.67
N ALA A 317 -3.79 -7.30 -4.27
CA ALA A 317 -4.93 -7.35 -5.18
C ALA A 317 -5.06 -6.10 -6.06
N PHE A 318 -4.73 -4.93 -5.53
CA PHE A 318 -4.79 -3.63 -6.19
C PHE A 318 -3.46 -2.88 -6.18
N GLN A 319 -2.34 -3.61 -6.05
CA GLN A 319 -1.01 -2.98 -6.09
C GLN A 319 -0.83 -2.16 -7.36
N SER A 320 -0.29 -0.93 -7.22
CA SER A 320 0.06 -0.04 -8.35
C SER A 320 -1.12 0.27 -9.27
N THR A 321 -2.32 0.43 -8.72
CA THR A 321 -3.50 0.96 -9.40
C THR A 321 -3.57 2.48 -9.29
N ALA A 322 -4.47 3.10 -10.07
CA ALA A 322 -4.66 4.54 -10.14
C ALA A 322 -5.82 5.05 -9.28
N PHE A 323 -6.26 4.31 -8.29
CA PHE A 323 -7.33 4.73 -7.39
C PHE A 323 -7.03 6.09 -6.76
N THR A 324 -8.04 6.95 -6.73
CA THR A 324 -8.07 8.18 -5.92
C THR A 324 -8.78 7.95 -4.59
N GLU A 325 -9.70 6.99 -4.54
CA GLU A 325 -10.47 6.55 -3.37
C GLU A 325 -10.52 5.01 -3.34
N LEU A 326 -10.66 4.44 -2.14
CA LEU A 326 -10.71 2.99 -1.98
C LEU A 326 -12.06 2.41 -2.42
N PRO A 327 -12.09 1.31 -3.18
CA PRO A 327 -13.30 0.61 -3.55
C PRO A 327 -13.77 -0.33 -2.40
N LEU A 328 -14.04 0.22 -1.21
CA LEU A 328 -14.43 -0.58 -0.04
C LEU A 328 -15.95 -0.50 0.17
N THR A 329 -16.59 -1.67 0.33
CA THR A 329 -17.98 -1.81 0.78
C THR A 329 -18.03 -2.02 2.29
N ALA A 330 -19.22 -1.83 2.87
CA ALA A 330 -19.45 -2.08 4.31
C ALA A 330 -19.28 -3.55 4.73
N SER A 331 -19.24 -4.48 3.78
CA SER A 331 -19.11 -5.93 4.02
C SER A 331 -17.68 -6.39 4.23
N ILE A 332 -16.68 -5.56 3.87
CA ILE A 332 -15.26 -5.92 3.97
C ILE A 332 -14.85 -6.10 5.43
N THR A 333 -14.32 -7.27 5.76
CA THR A 333 -13.83 -7.64 7.10
C THR A 333 -12.32 -7.90 7.14
N GLU A 334 -11.71 -8.21 5.98
CA GLU A 334 -10.30 -8.54 5.84
C GLU A 334 -9.64 -7.82 4.65
N ILE A 335 -8.49 -7.19 4.89
CA ILE A 335 -7.60 -6.63 3.86
C ILE A 335 -6.22 -7.24 4.08
N LYS A 336 -5.71 -8.03 3.13
CA LYS A 336 -4.43 -8.73 3.26
C LYS A 336 -3.23 -7.86 2.93
N ASP A 337 -2.03 -8.43 3.15
CA ASP A 337 -0.75 -7.74 2.97
C ASP A 337 -0.62 -7.10 1.59
N TYR A 338 -0.05 -5.88 1.54
CA TYR A 338 0.25 -5.16 0.30
C TYR A 338 -0.95 -4.87 -0.61
N ALA A 339 -2.19 -5.03 -0.16
CA ALA A 339 -3.39 -4.97 -1.00
C ALA A 339 -3.45 -3.72 -1.88
N PHE A 340 -3.04 -2.56 -1.38
CA PHE A 340 -3.03 -1.26 -2.06
C PHE A 340 -1.63 -0.65 -2.17
N LYS A 341 -0.57 -1.48 -2.11
CA LYS A 341 0.80 -0.99 -2.24
C LYS A 341 0.99 -0.16 -3.50
N SER A 342 1.70 0.97 -3.37
CA SER A 342 2.05 1.85 -4.50
C SER A 342 0.86 2.41 -5.28
N CYS A 343 -0.31 2.57 -4.67
CA CYS A 343 -1.41 3.33 -5.23
C CYS A 343 -1.11 4.82 -5.09
N THR A 344 -0.27 5.35 -5.99
CA THR A 344 0.34 6.69 -5.85
C THR A 344 -0.64 7.85 -6.10
N LYS A 345 -1.83 7.56 -6.63
CA LYS A 345 -2.89 8.54 -6.87
C LYS A 345 -3.91 8.63 -5.73
N LEU A 346 -3.85 7.67 -4.79
CA LEU A 346 -4.73 7.64 -3.64
C LEU A 346 -4.46 8.83 -2.74
N THR A 347 -5.48 9.65 -2.48
CA THR A 347 -5.37 10.88 -1.67
C THR A 347 -5.88 10.71 -0.25
N SER A 348 -6.88 9.85 -0.06
CA SER A 348 -7.44 9.57 1.25
C SER A 348 -7.83 8.12 1.40
N VAL A 349 -7.80 7.62 2.65
CA VAL A 349 -8.29 6.29 2.99
C VAL A 349 -9.19 6.34 4.22
N ALA A 350 -10.29 5.59 4.16
CA ALA A 350 -11.13 5.32 5.32
C ALA A 350 -11.32 3.80 5.44
N ILE A 351 -10.76 3.21 6.49
CA ILE A 351 -10.92 1.79 6.78
C ILE A 351 -12.22 1.62 7.58
N PRO A 352 -13.20 0.84 7.08
CA PRO A 352 -14.47 0.64 7.76
C PRO A 352 -14.34 -0.04 9.13
N ASP A 353 -15.30 0.21 10.03
CA ASP A 353 -15.32 -0.38 11.37
C ASP A 353 -15.45 -1.91 11.38
N ARG A 354 -15.95 -2.51 10.31
CA ARG A 354 -16.05 -3.96 10.17
C ARG A 354 -14.75 -4.66 9.81
N VAL A 355 -13.74 -3.92 9.34
CA VAL A 355 -12.41 -4.50 9.05
C VAL A 355 -11.73 -4.85 10.38
N THR A 356 -11.62 -6.14 10.65
CA THR A 356 -10.98 -6.67 11.86
C THR A 356 -9.62 -7.30 11.58
N LYS A 357 -9.33 -7.62 10.32
CA LYS A 357 -8.05 -8.18 9.88
C LYS A 357 -7.42 -7.27 8.83
N LEU A 358 -6.34 -6.63 9.22
CA LEU A 358 -5.59 -5.70 8.40
C LEU A 358 -4.14 -6.17 8.27
N GLY A 359 -3.72 -6.45 7.06
CA GLY A 359 -2.39 -6.98 6.75
C GLY A 359 -1.27 -5.95 6.89
N THR A 360 -0.06 -6.41 6.72
CA THR A 360 1.15 -5.57 6.72
C THR A 360 1.33 -4.89 5.35
N TYR A 361 2.04 -3.74 5.31
CA TYR A 361 2.37 -3.02 4.07
C TYR A 361 1.17 -2.59 3.20
N VAL A 362 -0.05 -2.55 3.74
CA VAL A 362 -1.29 -2.36 2.95
C VAL A 362 -1.22 -1.13 2.05
N PHE A 363 -0.72 0.00 2.55
CA PHE A 363 -0.57 1.27 1.82
C PHE A 363 0.89 1.67 1.60
N GLN A 364 1.83 0.71 1.62
CA GLN A 364 3.24 1.01 1.39
C GLN A 364 3.41 1.82 0.09
N SER A 365 4.17 2.92 0.16
CA SER A 365 4.51 3.77 -0.98
C SER A 365 3.30 4.40 -1.70
N CYS A 366 2.17 4.60 -1.02
CA CYS A 366 1.07 5.44 -1.50
C CYS A 366 1.48 6.91 -1.34
N THR A 367 2.35 7.39 -2.23
CA THR A 367 2.99 8.70 -2.09
C THR A 367 2.04 9.89 -2.22
N GLY A 368 0.87 9.70 -2.85
CA GLY A 368 -0.18 10.72 -2.96
C GLY A 368 -1.08 10.82 -1.72
N LEU A 369 -0.99 9.85 -0.79
CA LEU A 369 -1.88 9.77 0.37
C LEU A 369 -1.65 10.93 1.34
N GLU A 370 -2.67 11.73 1.59
CA GLU A 370 -2.65 12.91 2.48
C GLU A 370 -3.33 12.65 3.82
N SER A 371 -4.37 11.82 3.82
CA SER A 371 -5.13 11.51 5.04
C SER A 371 -5.54 10.04 5.15
N ALA A 372 -5.61 9.54 6.39
CA ALA A 372 -6.06 8.19 6.68
C ALA A 372 -6.95 8.16 7.93
N LYS A 373 -8.03 7.39 7.88
CA LYS A 373 -8.89 7.09 9.02
C LYS A 373 -8.97 5.58 9.23
N ILE A 374 -8.67 5.13 10.45
CA ILE A 374 -8.70 3.73 10.84
C ILE A 374 -9.93 3.47 11.72
N GLY A 375 -10.83 2.63 11.23
CA GLY A 375 -12.08 2.30 11.91
C GLY A 375 -11.90 1.45 13.18
N GLY A 376 -12.96 1.34 13.96
CA GLY A 376 -12.98 0.73 15.28
C GLY A 376 -12.88 -0.81 15.31
N GLY A 377 -12.83 -1.48 14.18
CA GLY A 377 -12.55 -2.92 14.10
C GLY A 377 -11.07 -3.29 14.24
N VAL A 378 -10.18 -2.33 14.01
CA VAL A 378 -8.73 -2.52 14.06
C VAL A 378 -8.20 -2.18 15.45
N THR A 379 -7.47 -3.08 16.08
CA THR A 379 -6.88 -2.91 17.42
C THR A 379 -5.38 -2.58 17.38
N SER A 380 -4.75 -2.63 16.23
CA SER A 380 -3.34 -2.27 16.04
C SER A 380 -3.10 -1.70 14.65
N VAL A 381 -2.22 -0.70 14.51
CA VAL A 381 -1.69 -0.28 13.22
C VAL A 381 -0.65 -1.30 12.78
N PRO A 382 -0.83 -2.04 11.68
CA PRO A 382 0.09 -3.09 11.26
C PRO A 382 1.49 -2.59 10.91
N ASN A 383 2.47 -3.51 10.94
CA ASN A 383 3.83 -3.21 10.51
C ASN A 383 3.84 -2.67 9.07
N TYR A 384 4.64 -1.62 8.84
CA TYR A 384 4.86 -1.00 7.52
C TYR A 384 3.61 -0.49 6.81
N MET A 385 2.47 -0.33 7.51
CA MET A 385 1.18 -0.01 6.88
C MET A 385 1.26 1.21 5.96
N PHE A 386 1.86 2.32 6.41
CA PHE A 386 2.03 3.57 5.66
C PHE A 386 3.49 3.86 5.30
N HIS A 387 4.35 2.82 5.26
CA HIS A 387 5.76 2.99 4.94
C HIS A 387 5.95 3.74 3.62
N GLY A 388 6.60 4.90 3.65
CA GLY A 388 6.87 5.71 2.45
C GLY A 388 5.68 6.50 1.90
N CYS A 389 4.61 6.71 2.68
CA CYS A 389 3.53 7.63 2.36
C CYS A 389 4.00 9.07 2.60
N THR A 390 4.77 9.61 1.66
CA THR A 390 5.53 10.85 1.87
C THR A 390 4.67 12.10 2.07
N ASN A 391 3.44 12.11 1.55
CA ASN A 391 2.51 13.24 1.65
C ASN A 391 1.49 13.07 2.78
N LEU A 392 1.54 11.97 3.55
CA LEU A 392 0.58 11.72 4.63
C LEU A 392 0.75 12.77 5.74
N VAL A 393 -0.30 13.57 5.96
CA VAL A 393 -0.35 14.68 6.93
C VAL A 393 -1.16 14.32 8.15
N ASN A 394 -2.35 13.74 7.95
CA ASN A 394 -3.32 13.47 8.99
C ASN A 394 -3.67 11.98 9.06
N VAL A 395 -3.66 11.44 10.28
CA VAL A 395 -4.11 10.07 10.54
C VAL A 395 -5.02 10.08 11.76
N GLU A 396 -6.25 9.60 11.59
CA GLU A 396 -7.21 9.41 12.68
C GLU A 396 -7.23 7.94 13.09
N LEU A 397 -6.91 7.64 14.32
CA LEU A 397 -7.01 6.31 14.91
C LEU A 397 -8.23 6.22 15.82
N SER A 398 -8.91 5.07 15.80
CA SER A 398 -9.93 4.75 16.77
C SER A 398 -9.30 4.54 18.16
N GLU A 399 -10.04 4.88 19.23
CA GLU A 399 -9.65 4.61 20.63
C GLU A 399 -9.45 3.11 20.94
N LYS A 400 -9.86 2.22 20.03
CA LYS A 400 -9.61 0.77 20.17
C LYS A 400 -8.21 0.35 19.72
N VAL A 401 -7.47 1.23 19.07
CA VAL A 401 -6.09 0.96 18.65
C VAL A 401 -5.17 1.10 19.86
N THR A 402 -4.50 0.03 20.22
CA THR A 402 -3.61 -0.03 21.38
C THR A 402 -2.13 -0.11 21.03
N SER A 403 -1.79 -0.32 19.75
CA SER A 403 -0.40 -0.42 19.34
C SER A 403 -0.14 0.09 17.93
N ILE A 404 1.07 0.58 17.70
CA ILE A 404 1.61 0.98 16.41
C ILE A 404 2.75 0.04 16.06
N GLY A 405 2.64 -0.64 14.92
CA GLY A 405 3.59 -1.64 14.45
C GLY A 405 4.95 -1.08 14.00
N ASN A 406 5.92 -1.98 13.77
CA ASN A 406 7.24 -1.62 13.28
C ASN A 406 7.17 -0.89 11.94
N SER A 407 7.89 0.22 11.81
CA SER A 407 7.99 1.03 10.59
C SER A 407 6.63 1.44 10.00
N ALA A 408 5.57 1.51 10.82
CA ALA A 408 4.21 1.78 10.36
C ALA A 408 4.11 3.11 9.61
N PHE A 409 4.84 4.13 10.04
CA PHE A 409 4.91 5.47 9.44
C PHE A 409 6.34 5.83 8.98
N TYR A 410 7.16 4.83 8.64
CA TYR A 410 8.53 5.05 8.17
C TYR A 410 8.55 5.96 6.94
N ASN A 411 9.31 7.07 6.98
CA ASN A 411 9.38 8.08 5.91
C ASN A 411 8.03 8.73 5.54
N CYS A 412 7.08 8.83 6.46
CA CYS A 412 5.90 9.69 6.30
C CYS A 412 6.33 11.16 6.50
N LYS A 413 6.99 11.71 5.49
CA LYS A 413 7.65 13.03 5.58
C LYS A 413 6.67 14.18 5.82
N GLY A 414 5.42 14.04 5.38
CA GLY A 414 4.36 15.04 5.53
C GLY A 414 3.72 15.08 6.92
N LEU A 415 3.95 14.06 7.78
CA LEU A 415 3.27 13.91 9.07
C LEU A 415 3.71 15.02 10.03
N LYS A 416 2.75 15.86 10.46
CA LYS A 416 3.00 17.04 11.30
C LYS A 416 2.81 16.79 12.80
N SER A 417 1.91 15.84 13.14
CA SER A 417 1.61 15.43 14.51
C SER A 417 1.55 13.92 14.64
N LEU A 418 1.77 13.40 15.83
CA LEU A 418 1.66 11.97 16.09
C LEU A 418 0.20 11.51 16.02
N PRO A 419 -0.11 10.43 15.29
CA PRO A 419 -1.42 9.80 15.32
C PRO A 419 -1.51 8.84 16.52
N VAL A 420 -1.48 9.38 17.73
CA VAL A 420 -1.56 8.58 18.96
C VAL A 420 -2.79 9.00 19.77
N THR A 421 -3.47 8.01 20.35
CA THR A 421 -4.59 8.19 21.28
C THR A 421 -4.14 7.78 22.67
N GLU A 422 -4.93 8.09 23.69
CA GLU A 422 -4.66 7.67 25.07
C GLU A 422 -4.64 6.14 25.26
N SER A 423 -5.21 5.39 24.32
CA SER A 423 -5.25 3.93 24.34
C SER A 423 -3.95 3.25 23.89
N ILE A 424 -3.03 4.00 23.28
CA ILE A 424 -1.77 3.43 22.77
C ILE A 424 -0.85 3.04 23.93
N THR A 425 -0.48 1.76 23.98
CA THR A 425 0.43 1.20 25.00
C THR A 425 1.81 0.84 24.44
N SER A 426 1.95 0.67 23.12
CA SER A 426 3.21 0.29 22.50
C SER A 426 3.41 0.91 21.11
N ILE A 427 4.67 1.30 20.83
CA ILE A 427 5.11 1.84 19.55
C ILE A 427 6.33 1.05 19.08
N GLY A 428 6.24 0.45 17.89
CA GLY A 428 7.26 -0.45 17.35
C GLY A 428 8.53 0.25 16.86
N THR A 429 9.55 -0.55 16.58
CA THR A 429 10.85 -0.09 16.04
C THR A 429 10.67 0.68 14.73
N ASN A 430 11.38 1.82 14.57
CA ASN A 430 11.33 2.69 13.40
C ASN A 430 9.91 3.23 13.06
N ALA A 431 8.96 3.22 13.98
CA ALA A 431 7.57 3.54 13.67
C ALA A 431 7.40 4.89 12.98
N PHE A 432 8.12 5.92 13.40
CA PHE A 432 8.12 7.28 12.85
C PHE A 432 9.48 7.70 12.29
N TYR A 433 10.33 6.74 11.89
CA TYR A 433 11.62 7.03 11.31
C TYR A 433 11.50 7.95 10.10
N GLY A 434 12.22 9.07 10.07
CA GLY A 434 12.24 9.99 8.94
C GLY A 434 10.95 10.80 8.72
N CYS A 435 10.11 10.97 9.74
CA CYS A 435 8.96 11.87 9.72
C CYS A 435 9.45 13.33 9.85
N THR A 436 9.98 13.87 8.76
CA THR A 436 10.75 15.13 8.76
C THR A 436 9.91 16.38 9.05
N SER A 437 8.58 16.33 8.94
CA SER A 437 7.68 17.45 9.28
C SER A 437 7.13 17.38 10.71
N LEU A 438 7.42 16.33 11.46
CA LEU A 438 6.96 16.19 12.84
C LEU A 438 7.65 17.24 13.72
N THR A 439 6.87 18.09 14.41
CA THR A 439 7.38 19.21 15.19
C THR A 439 7.45 18.94 16.68
N SER A 440 6.54 18.13 17.19
CA SER A 440 6.47 17.76 18.60
C SER A 440 6.05 16.30 18.81
N VAL A 441 6.47 15.73 19.92
CA VAL A 441 6.10 14.39 20.39
C VAL A 441 5.51 14.52 21.79
N HIS A 442 4.26 14.04 21.98
CA HIS A 442 3.64 13.89 23.29
C HIS A 442 3.09 12.49 23.40
N LEU A 443 3.65 11.68 24.29
CA LEU A 443 3.22 10.32 24.57
C LEU A 443 2.51 10.27 25.92
N SER A 444 1.37 9.60 25.96
CA SER A 444 0.61 9.41 27.19
C SER A 444 1.32 8.46 28.18
N ASP A 445 0.87 8.48 29.42
CA ASP A 445 1.38 7.60 30.49
C ASP A 445 1.11 6.12 30.23
N GLN A 446 0.16 5.80 29.34
CA GLN A 446 -0.18 4.43 28.96
C GLN A 446 0.88 3.78 28.07
N VAL A 447 1.72 4.58 27.39
CA VAL A 447 2.80 4.04 26.55
C VAL A 447 3.90 3.45 27.42
N THR A 448 4.00 2.13 27.44
CA THR A 448 4.99 1.39 28.25
C THR A 448 6.09 0.76 27.41
N SER A 449 5.89 0.63 26.09
CA SER A 449 6.86 0.03 25.17
C SER A 449 7.16 0.96 24.00
N LEU A 450 8.43 1.32 23.87
CA LEU A 450 8.93 2.18 22.81
C LEU A 450 10.12 1.49 22.12
N GLY A 451 9.98 1.19 20.83
CA GLY A 451 11.00 0.50 20.05
C GLY A 451 12.28 1.34 19.81
N ALA A 452 13.27 0.74 19.16
CA ALA A 452 14.46 1.46 18.73
C ALA A 452 14.17 2.40 17.56
N SER A 453 14.92 3.53 17.45
CA SER A 453 14.89 4.45 16.31
C SER A 453 13.50 5.00 15.97
N VAL A 454 12.59 5.08 16.95
CA VAL A 454 11.18 5.46 16.69
C VAL A 454 11.09 6.82 16.02
N PHE A 455 11.85 7.81 16.48
CA PHE A 455 11.86 9.18 15.95
C PHE A 455 13.14 9.52 15.19
N TYR A 456 13.93 8.53 14.79
CA TYR A 456 15.18 8.79 14.07
C TYR A 456 14.98 9.71 12.86
N GLY A 457 15.71 10.81 12.79
CA GLY A 457 15.71 11.72 11.64
C GLY A 457 14.43 12.54 11.47
N CYS A 458 13.67 12.77 12.56
CA CYS A 458 12.57 13.73 12.60
C CYS A 458 13.13 15.15 12.65
N SER A 459 13.69 15.62 11.53
CA SER A 459 14.55 16.80 11.46
C SER A 459 13.87 18.14 11.80
N SER A 460 12.54 18.18 11.90
CA SER A 460 11.77 19.34 12.38
C SER A 460 11.34 19.23 13.84
N LEU A 461 11.63 18.12 14.49
CA LEU A 461 11.24 17.89 15.89
C LEU A 461 11.96 18.88 16.81
N THR A 462 11.20 19.59 17.61
CA THR A 462 11.72 20.60 18.56
C THR A 462 11.57 20.18 20.02
N GLU A 463 10.54 19.42 20.32
CA GLU A 463 10.20 18.97 21.67
C GLU A 463 9.67 17.52 21.69
N ALA A 464 10.06 16.78 22.72
CA ALA A 464 9.53 15.46 23.00
C ALA A 464 9.17 15.34 24.49
N VAL A 465 7.91 15.00 24.78
CA VAL A 465 7.40 14.69 26.13
C VAL A 465 7.00 13.23 26.14
N LEU A 466 7.63 12.45 26.98
CA LEU A 466 7.40 11.01 27.16
C LEU A 466 6.63 10.78 28.48
N GLY A 467 5.57 10.00 28.41
CA GLY A 467 4.75 9.66 29.57
C GLY A 467 5.48 8.84 30.63
N THR A 468 4.87 8.71 31.79
CA THR A 468 5.42 8.03 32.97
C THR A 468 5.62 6.52 32.78
N GLY A 469 4.92 5.90 31.80
CA GLY A 469 5.08 4.49 31.45
C GLY A 469 6.41 4.12 30.80
N ILE A 470 7.14 5.11 30.26
CA ILE A 470 8.44 4.88 29.61
C ILE A 470 9.55 4.80 30.66
N THR A 471 10.24 3.66 30.67
CA THR A 471 11.36 3.40 31.61
C THR A 471 12.72 3.21 30.92
N THR A 472 12.74 3.18 29.59
CA THR A 472 13.96 2.99 28.79
C THR A 472 13.93 3.90 27.58
N LEU A 473 15.02 4.63 27.33
CA LEU A 473 15.23 5.35 26.08
C LEU A 473 16.04 4.46 25.13
N GLY A 474 15.34 3.93 24.12
CA GLY A 474 15.86 2.95 23.17
C GLY A 474 16.99 3.44 22.28
N SER A 475 17.69 2.52 21.62
CA SER A 475 18.80 2.84 20.70
C SER A 475 18.31 3.78 19.58
N SER A 476 19.09 4.83 19.32
CA SER A 476 18.86 5.80 18.24
C SER A 476 17.47 6.47 18.30
N LEU A 477 16.82 6.55 19.46
CA LEU A 477 15.45 7.04 19.61
C LEU A 477 15.20 8.38 18.93
N PHE A 478 16.11 9.38 19.16
CA PHE A 478 16.09 10.73 18.60
C PHE A 478 17.32 11.01 17.72
N ARG A 479 17.96 9.96 17.19
CA ARG A 479 19.19 10.16 16.42
C ARG A 479 18.95 11.02 15.19
N ASN A 480 19.81 12.04 14.99
CA ASN A 480 19.76 13.01 13.89
C ASN A 480 18.56 13.97 13.92
N ASP A 481 17.94 14.18 15.08
CA ASP A 481 16.92 15.22 15.27
C ASP A 481 17.60 16.56 15.58
N ALA A 482 18.16 17.15 14.53
CA ALA A 482 19.05 18.30 14.68
C ALA A 482 18.39 19.55 15.28
N LYS A 483 17.07 19.70 15.20
CA LYS A 483 16.31 20.82 15.76
C LYS A 483 15.72 20.53 17.15
N LEU A 484 15.88 19.32 17.68
CA LEU A 484 15.34 18.94 18.99
C LEU A 484 16.01 19.77 20.08
N LYS A 485 15.20 20.53 20.82
CA LYS A 485 15.64 21.44 21.89
C LYS A 485 15.35 20.92 23.28
N LYS A 486 14.24 20.21 23.45
CA LYS A 486 13.74 19.80 24.77
C LYS A 486 13.26 18.37 24.74
N VAL A 487 13.69 17.57 25.70
CA VAL A 487 13.17 16.22 25.98
C VAL A 487 12.74 16.15 27.44
N VAL A 488 11.51 15.72 27.68
CA VAL A 488 10.97 15.48 29.01
C VAL A 488 10.61 14.01 29.14
N ALA A 489 11.31 13.29 29.99
CA ALA A 489 11.07 11.89 30.30
C ALA A 489 10.46 11.79 31.71
N ASN A 490 9.12 11.81 31.78
CA ASN A 490 8.38 11.80 33.05
C ASN A 490 8.50 10.47 33.80
N GLY A 491 8.76 9.37 33.06
CA GLY A 491 8.97 8.04 33.63
C GLY A 491 10.28 7.91 34.38
N LYS A 492 10.37 6.90 35.26
CA LYS A 492 11.62 6.55 35.96
C LYS A 492 12.59 5.86 35.01
N ILE A 493 13.30 6.64 34.20
CA ILE A 493 14.22 6.11 33.18
C ILE A 493 15.35 5.34 33.85
N ALA A 494 15.37 4.03 33.67
CA ALA A 494 16.42 3.14 34.21
C ALA A 494 17.63 2.99 33.25
N SER A 495 17.40 3.10 31.94
CA SER A 495 18.46 2.95 30.95
C SER A 495 18.31 3.86 29.74
N VAL A 496 19.47 4.28 29.20
CA VAL A 496 19.60 5.03 27.94
C VAL A 496 20.54 4.25 27.02
N SER A 497 20.08 3.94 25.83
CA SER A 497 20.87 3.12 24.89
C SER A 497 21.83 3.95 24.03
N THR A 498 22.65 3.25 23.23
CA THR A 498 23.58 3.87 22.28
C THR A 498 22.85 4.72 21.25
N TYR A 499 23.45 5.83 20.83
CA TYR A 499 22.95 6.75 19.82
C TYR A 499 21.63 7.45 20.13
N THR A 500 21.05 7.33 21.34
CA THR A 500 19.72 7.88 21.68
C THR A 500 19.57 9.34 21.27
N PHE A 501 20.55 10.21 21.58
CA PHE A 501 20.59 11.64 21.26
C PHE A 501 21.67 12.00 20.24
N ASN A 502 22.28 11.01 19.56
CA ASN A 502 23.35 11.26 18.60
C ASN A 502 22.87 12.16 17.46
N GLY A 503 23.52 13.30 17.26
CA GLY A 503 23.16 14.26 16.22
C GLY A 503 22.11 15.28 16.60
N CYS A 504 21.63 15.31 17.85
CA CYS A 504 20.71 16.34 18.37
C CYS A 504 21.49 17.62 18.68
N SER A 505 21.92 18.34 17.63
CA SER A 505 22.85 19.47 17.76
C SER A 505 22.25 20.75 18.33
N SER A 506 20.93 20.83 18.46
CA SER A 506 20.21 21.95 19.08
C SER A 506 19.67 21.64 20.47
N LEU A 507 20.04 20.49 21.07
CA LEU A 507 19.46 20.05 22.33
C LEU A 507 19.94 20.95 23.50
N GLU A 508 18.97 21.60 24.12
CA GLU A 508 19.18 22.59 25.20
C GLU A 508 18.85 22.00 26.57
N ARG A 509 17.84 21.13 26.66
CA ARG A 509 17.30 20.63 27.92
C ARG A 509 16.86 19.16 27.83
N ILE A 510 17.27 18.37 28.81
CA ILE A 510 16.81 16.99 29.03
C ILE A 510 16.32 16.89 30.47
N TYR A 511 15.07 16.48 30.65
CA TYR A 511 14.44 16.24 31.95
C TYR A 511 14.35 14.72 32.18
N ILE A 512 14.94 14.20 33.24
CA ILE A 512 14.93 12.77 33.58
C ILE A 512 14.56 12.58 35.05
N ASN A 513 13.44 11.93 35.30
CA ASN A 513 12.91 11.69 36.63
C ASN A 513 13.51 10.43 37.27
N ASN A 514 14.82 10.37 37.46
CA ASN A 514 15.51 9.25 38.14
C ASN A 514 16.97 9.63 38.49
N THR A 515 17.70 8.68 39.10
CA THR A 515 19.16 8.66 39.13
C THR A 515 19.72 8.53 37.73
N PRO A 516 21.03 8.79 37.47
CA PRO A 516 21.60 8.66 36.12
C PRO A 516 21.30 7.29 35.52
N PRO A 517 20.61 7.24 34.36
CA PRO A 517 20.29 5.99 33.69
C PRO A 517 21.55 5.23 33.27
N THR A 518 21.52 3.91 33.36
CA THR A 518 22.61 3.05 32.87
C THR A 518 22.66 2.99 31.34
N GLY A 519 23.76 2.49 30.76
CA GLY A 519 23.90 2.21 29.32
C GLY A 519 24.29 3.39 28.45
N ALA A 520 24.45 4.60 29.00
CA ALA A 520 25.03 5.73 28.27
C ALA A 520 26.46 5.39 27.79
N SER A 521 26.83 5.85 26.60
CA SER A 521 28.12 5.63 25.96
C SER A 521 28.60 6.90 25.27
N SER A 522 29.83 6.92 24.79
CA SER A 522 30.37 8.03 23.99
C SER A 522 29.51 8.37 22.77
N ASN A 523 28.79 7.39 22.23
CA ASN A 523 27.93 7.57 21.06
C ASN A 523 26.52 8.09 21.41
N THR A 524 26.11 8.03 22.70
CA THR A 524 24.76 8.45 23.11
C THR A 524 24.54 9.93 22.87
N PHE A 525 25.53 10.77 23.16
CA PHE A 525 25.47 12.24 23.13
C PHE A 525 26.36 12.88 22.06
N THR A 526 26.85 12.12 21.06
CA THR A 526 27.66 12.69 19.99
C THR A 526 26.96 13.85 19.30
N LYS A 527 27.60 15.03 19.22
CA LYS A 527 27.06 16.30 18.70
C LYS A 527 26.01 16.98 19.57
N VAL A 528 25.67 16.47 20.74
CA VAL A 528 24.87 17.22 21.73
C VAL A 528 25.76 18.32 22.33
N PRO A 529 25.30 19.59 22.40
CA PRO A 529 26.09 20.66 23.00
C PRO A 529 26.39 20.40 24.48
N THR A 530 27.60 20.64 24.95
CA THR A 530 27.98 20.53 26.40
C THR A 530 27.27 21.57 27.28
N SER A 531 26.71 22.62 26.66
CA SER A 531 25.83 23.60 27.31
C SER A 531 24.40 23.06 27.56
N CYS A 532 24.07 21.88 27.06
CA CYS A 532 22.80 21.25 27.34
C CYS A 532 22.60 21.03 28.84
N ARG A 533 21.44 21.37 29.36
CA ARG A 533 21.11 21.25 30.78
C ARG A 533 20.38 19.93 31.04
N ILE A 534 20.87 19.16 31.99
CA ILE A 534 20.19 17.94 32.45
C ILE A 534 19.44 18.26 33.74
N TYR A 535 18.10 18.21 33.67
CA TYR A 535 17.22 18.41 34.82
C TYR A 535 16.91 17.07 35.47
N ALA A 536 17.27 16.91 36.73
CA ALA A 536 17.07 15.69 37.49
C ALA A 536 16.51 16.02 38.91
N PRO A 537 15.85 15.06 39.61
CA PRO A 537 15.40 15.27 40.96
C PRO A 537 16.56 15.79 41.83
N ALA A 538 16.30 16.82 42.64
CA ALA A 538 17.34 17.58 43.36
C ALA A 538 18.31 16.66 44.14
N GLN A 539 17.80 15.62 44.81
CA GLN A 539 18.57 14.63 45.57
C GLN A 539 19.45 13.73 44.69
N THR A 540 19.25 13.71 43.36
CA THR A 540 19.99 12.86 42.42
C THR A 540 21.04 13.63 41.62
N CYS A 541 21.02 14.95 41.62
CA CYS A 541 21.93 15.80 40.83
C CYS A 541 23.41 15.47 41.07
N GLN A 542 23.81 15.21 42.33
CA GLN A 542 25.18 14.83 42.66
C GLN A 542 25.66 13.57 41.93
N PHE A 543 24.76 12.60 41.69
CA PHE A 543 25.12 11.35 40.99
C PHE A 543 25.36 11.62 39.50
N TYR A 544 24.58 12.52 38.85
CA TYR A 544 24.82 12.92 37.48
C TYR A 544 26.18 13.61 37.31
N ALA A 545 26.57 14.50 38.25
CA ALA A 545 27.84 15.19 38.23
C ALA A 545 29.04 14.25 38.35
N GLN A 546 28.84 13.00 38.82
CA GLN A 546 29.89 11.99 39.00
C GLN A 546 29.84 10.87 37.96
N THR A 547 28.72 10.71 37.22
CA THR A 547 28.54 9.60 36.30
C THR A 547 29.14 9.93 34.92
N THR A 548 29.95 9.00 34.38
CA THR A 548 30.56 9.12 33.04
C THR A 548 29.54 9.41 31.97
N TYR A 549 29.87 10.27 31.03
CA TYR A 549 29.06 10.82 29.93
C TYR A 549 27.95 11.81 30.36
N TRP A 550 27.46 11.76 31.60
CA TRP A 550 26.50 12.73 32.13
C TRP A 550 27.20 13.96 32.76
N LYS A 551 28.33 13.76 33.43
CA LYS A 551 29.10 14.81 34.09
C LYS A 551 29.61 15.91 33.15
N ASP A 552 29.59 15.67 31.84
CA ASP A 552 30.07 16.61 30.82
C ASP A 552 29.01 17.69 30.50
N PHE A 553 27.84 17.61 31.11
CA PHE A 553 26.71 18.54 30.93
C PHE A 553 26.47 19.42 32.17
N VAL A 554 25.64 20.45 32.01
CA VAL A 554 25.19 21.31 33.09
C VAL A 554 24.06 20.62 33.85
N ILE A 555 24.30 20.20 35.09
CA ILE A 555 23.29 19.50 35.90
C ILE A 555 22.45 20.51 36.68
N MET A 556 21.14 20.42 36.56
CA MET A 556 20.19 21.31 37.22
C MET A 556 19.15 20.50 38.02
N PRO A 557 18.66 21.00 39.14
CA PRO A 557 17.55 20.36 39.82
C PRO A 557 16.25 20.49 38.99
N TRP A 558 15.56 19.36 38.78
CA TRP A 558 14.20 19.38 38.24
C TRP A 558 13.25 19.74 39.37
N LEU A 559 12.67 20.90 39.29
CA LEU A 559 11.65 21.39 40.20
C LEU A 559 10.29 21.26 39.49
N ASP A 560 9.28 20.87 40.27
CA ASP A 560 7.90 20.85 39.75
C ASP A 560 7.52 22.24 39.24
N GLU A 561 6.64 22.32 38.25
CA GLU A 561 6.15 23.63 37.78
C GLU A 561 5.55 24.42 38.96
N LEU A 562 5.84 25.71 38.97
CA LEU A 562 5.23 26.60 39.94
C LEU A 562 3.72 26.69 39.66
N GLU A 563 2.91 26.47 40.69
CA GLU A 563 1.47 26.68 40.68
C GLU A 563 1.07 27.52 41.89
N ILE A 564 0.16 28.47 41.68
CA ILE A 564 -0.35 29.27 42.77
C ILE A 564 -1.35 28.45 43.58
N VAL A 565 -1.09 28.32 44.87
CA VAL A 565 -1.96 27.63 45.83
C VAL A 565 -2.91 28.63 46.50
N SER A 566 -2.37 29.75 46.92
CA SER A 566 -3.17 30.81 47.56
C SER A 566 -2.57 32.19 47.36
N THR A 567 -3.36 33.23 47.65
CA THR A 567 -2.92 34.63 47.63
C THR A 567 -3.44 35.38 48.87
N THR A 568 -2.63 36.32 49.37
CA THR A 568 -3.02 37.21 50.46
C THR A 568 -2.74 38.68 50.07
N PRO A 569 -3.74 39.59 49.99
CA PRO A 569 -5.17 39.32 50.18
C PRO A 569 -5.69 38.30 49.16
N SER A 570 -6.81 37.65 49.45
CA SER A 570 -7.42 36.71 48.51
C SER A 570 -7.68 37.37 47.17
N MET A 571 -7.17 36.79 46.09
CA MET A 571 -7.31 37.28 44.72
C MET A 571 -7.61 36.07 43.82
N SER A 572 -8.21 36.31 42.67
CA SER A 572 -8.56 35.23 41.75
C SER A 572 -7.43 34.95 40.79
N PHE A 573 -7.17 33.67 40.54
CA PHE A 573 -6.24 33.20 39.53
C PHE A 573 -6.91 32.08 38.71
N ASP A 574 -6.36 31.79 37.56
CA ASP A 574 -6.87 30.77 36.59
C ASP A 574 -8.32 30.99 36.14
N GLY A 575 -8.72 32.29 35.94
CA GLY A 575 -10.01 32.62 35.34
C GLY A 575 -11.20 32.69 36.30
N GLY A 576 -10.97 32.70 37.60
CA GLY A 576 -12.01 32.95 38.63
C GLY A 576 -12.51 34.39 38.62
N GLU A 577 -13.59 34.69 39.37
CA GLU A 577 -14.13 36.03 39.54
C GLU A 577 -13.16 36.95 40.32
N ALA A 578 -13.11 38.23 39.95
CA ALA A 578 -12.28 39.20 40.64
C ALA A 578 -12.74 39.42 42.08
N LEU A 579 -11.82 39.25 43.03
CA LEU A 579 -12.06 39.47 44.46
C LEU A 579 -11.68 40.88 44.90
N ASP A 580 -12.33 41.41 45.92
CA ASP A 580 -12.13 42.75 46.40
C ASP A 580 -10.81 42.91 47.17
N VAL A 581 -10.02 43.91 46.75
CA VAL A 581 -8.79 44.33 47.41
C VAL A 581 -8.91 45.81 47.82
N LYS A 582 -8.44 46.15 48.99
CA LYS A 582 -8.50 47.55 49.48
C LYS A 582 -7.54 48.46 48.69
N PRO A 583 -7.91 49.73 48.41
CA PRO A 583 -7.07 50.67 47.68
C PRO A 583 -5.68 50.90 48.28
N ASP A 584 -5.56 50.81 49.60
CA ASP A 584 -4.34 51.02 50.36
C ASP A 584 -3.44 49.76 50.50
N THR A 585 -3.85 48.64 49.89
CA THR A 585 -3.06 47.38 49.94
C THR A 585 -1.68 47.61 49.35
N LYS A 586 -0.63 47.40 50.16
CA LYS A 586 0.76 47.56 49.79
C LYS A 586 1.48 46.23 49.52
N THR A 587 1.02 45.16 50.10
CA THR A 587 1.69 43.88 50.06
C THR A 587 0.74 42.79 49.52
N PHE A 588 1.25 42.03 48.58
CA PHE A 588 0.61 40.84 48.03
C PHE A 588 1.50 39.65 48.31
N VAL A 589 1.00 38.62 48.94
CA VAL A 589 1.71 37.38 49.19
C VAL A 589 1.07 36.29 48.33
N ILE A 590 1.87 35.60 47.54
CA ILE A 590 1.45 34.53 46.63
C ILE A 590 2.16 33.26 47.09
N GLU A 591 1.37 32.30 47.51
CA GLU A 591 1.87 30.99 47.91
C GLU A 591 1.85 30.04 46.72
N PHE A 592 2.95 29.38 46.48
CA PHE A 592 3.14 28.38 45.44
C PHE A 592 3.16 26.97 46.02
N ASN A 593 2.91 25.98 45.20
CA ASN A 593 2.91 24.55 45.55
C ASN A 593 4.30 24.01 45.95
N ARG A 594 5.37 24.76 45.68
CA ARG A 594 6.75 24.43 46.08
C ARG A 594 7.59 25.67 46.39
N THR A 595 8.76 25.44 47.00
CA THR A 595 9.75 26.49 47.26
C THR A 595 10.19 27.19 45.97
N VAL A 596 10.12 28.53 45.98
CA VAL A 596 10.61 29.40 44.91
C VAL A 596 12.12 29.58 45.08
N VAL A 597 12.89 29.33 44.03
CA VAL A 597 14.36 29.41 44.02
C VAL A 597 14.86 30.45 43.03
N ASN A 598 16.09 30.88 43.15
CA ASN A 598 16.70 31.90 42.28
C ASN A 598 16.60 31.60 40.79
N THR A 599 16.56 30.36 40.40
CA THR A 599 16.42 29.94 38.99
C THR A 599 15.04 30.25 38.41
N ASP A 600 14.02 30.47 39.26
CA ASP A 600 12.69 30.83 38.83
C ASP A 600 12.55 32.26 38.32
N SER A 601 13.52 33.15 38.67
CA SER A 601 13.66 34.54 38.19
C SER A 601 12.32 35.31 38.18
N VAL A 602 11.61 35.35 39.33
CA VAL A 602 10.29 35.94 39.43
C VAL A 602 10.35 37.47 39.32
N SER A 603 9.57 38.03 38.40
CA SER A 603 9.30 39.47 38.29
C SER A 603 7.81 39.74 38.36
N ALA A 604 7.44 40.96 38.74
CA ALA A 604 6.04 41.33 38.85
C ALA A 604 5.70 42.62 38.08
N MET A 605 4.51 42.67 37.55
CA MET A 605 3.93 43.85 36.89
C MET A 605 2.48 44.03 37.34
N LEU A 606 2.07 45.25 37.62
CA LEU A 606 0.68 45.59 37.89
C LEU A 606 0.04 46.19 36.64
N ILE A 607 -1.09 45.64 36.23
CA ILE A 607 -1.86 46.08 35.05
C ILE A 607 -3.25 46.51 35.49
N ARG A 608 -3.71 47.69 35.01
CA ARG A 608 -5.05 48.21 35.21
C ARG A 608 -5.70 48.41 33.84
N SER A 609 -6.88 47.88 33.63
CA SER A 609 -7.64 48.04 32.38
C SER A 609 -6.79 47.78 31.10
N GLY A 610 -5.88 46.79 31.17
CA GLY A 610 -5.02 46.39 30.05
C GLY A 610 -3.70 47.18 29.90
N PHE A 611 -3.40 48.16 30.77
CA PHE A 611 -2.17 48.95 30.70
C PHE A 611 -1.35 48.82 31.98
N PRO A 612 -0.02 48.83 31.91
CA PRO A 612 0.84 48.88 33.09
C PRO A 612 0.53 50.13 33.94
N VAL A 613 0.51 49.98 35.26
CA VAL A 613 0.32 51.11 36.20
C VAL A 613 1.66 51.76 36.42
N GLU A 614 1.92 52.88 35.73
CA GLU A 614 3.22 53.55 35.65
C GLU A 614 3.68 54.20 36.98
N ASP A 615 2.75 54.58 37.87
CA ASP A 615 3.04 55.26 39.14
C ASP A 615 3.37 54.28 40.30
N GLN A 616 3.60 53.00 40.04
CA GLN A 616 3.83 51.99 41.05
C GLN A 616 5.17 51.33 40.86
N VAL A 617 5.99 51.29 41.90
CA VAL A 617 7.20 50.50 41.96
C VAL A 617 6.89 49.16 42.67
N LEU A 618 7.21 48.07 42.04
CA LEU A 618 7.02 46.70 42.58
C LEU A 618 8.34 46.10 42.97
N THR A 619 8.46 45.72 44.23
CA THR A 619 9.62 44.94 44.72
C THR A 619 9.18 43.51 44.97
N VAL A 620 9.91 42.56 44.40
CA VAL A 620 9.60 41.15 44.56
C VAL A 620 10.65 40.50 45.44
N SER A 621 10.22 39.83 46.49
CA SER A 621 11.04 38.97 47.33
C SER A 621 10.39 37.60 47.51
N TYR A 622 11.15 36.59 47.80
CA TYR A 622 10.62 35.26 48.02
C TYR A 622 11.34 34.52 49.16
N SER A 623 10.56 33.74 49.92
CA SER A 623 11.05 32.94 51.06
C SER A 623 10.20 31.67 51.14
N GLY A 624 10.87 30.51 51.02
CA GLY A 624 10.17 29.25 50.99
C GLY A 624 9.29 29.14 49.75
N ASN A 625 8.03 28.84 49.91
CA ASN A 625 7.00 28.74 48.82
C ASN A 625 6.22 30.05 48.63
N GLU A 626 6.58 31.13 49.29
CA GLU A 626 5.89 32.40 49.20
C GLU A 626 6.71 33.40 48.35
N VAL A 627 6.01 34.10 47.45
CA VAL A 627 6.48 35.29 46.75
C VAL A 627 5.73 36.48 47.33
N THR A 628 6.49 37.42 47.89
CA THR A 628 5.95 38.67 48.36
C THR A 628 6.23 39.78 47.36
N VAL A 629 5.17 40.45 46.90
CA VAL A 629 5.24 41.63 46.06
C VAL A 629 4.84 42.85 46.88
N ILE A 630 5.80 43.75 47.10
CA ILE A 630 5.59 45.00 47.81
C ILE A 630 5.41 46.12 46.77
N ARG A 631 4.32 46.87 46.88
CA ARG A 631 3.97 48.00 46.04
C ARG A 631 4.31 49.33 46.76
N GLU A 632 5.10 50.15 46.12
CA GLU A 632 5.32 51.52 46.56
C GLU A 632 4.67 52.48 45.57
N GLY A 633 3.87 53.39 46.04
CA GLY A 633 3.14 54.36 45.23
C GLY A 633 1.85 54.83 45.91
N LYS A 634 1.02 55.59 45.18
CA LYS A 634 -0.29 56.07 45.64
C LYS A 634 -1.26 54.89 45.78
N ASP A 635 -2.34 55.11 46.57
CA ASP A 635 -3.43 54.14 46.67
C ASP A 635 -4.00 53.81 45.28
N LEU A 636 -4.41 52.56 45.08
CA LEU A 636 -4.97 52.13 43.81
C LEU A 636 -6.34 52.77 43.58
N PRO A 637 -6.60 53.42 42.43
CA PRO A 637 -7.96 53.88 42.08
C PRO A 637 -8.96 52.74 42.02
N ASN A 638 -10.23 53.04 42.26
CA ASN A 638 -11.30 52.04 42.06
C ASN A 638 -11.32 51.57 40.61
N ASP A 639 -11.21 50.28 40.42
CA ASP A 639 -11.30 49.67 39.12
C ASP A 639 -11.65 48.19 39.29
N PRO A 640 -12.58 47.65 38.53
CA PRO A 640 -12.98 46.25 38.62
C PRO A 640 -11.94 45.29 38.09
N TYR A 641 -10.88 45.75 37.39
CA TYR A 641 -9.96 44.89 36.68
C TYR A 641 -8.49 45.28 36.87
N TYR A 642 -7.91 44.84 37.98
CA TYR A 642 -6.46 44.82 38.20
C TYR A 642 -5.91 43.43 38.00
N TYR A 643 -4.76 43.34 37.35
CA TYR A 643 -4.00 42.12 37.23
C TYR A 643 -2.61 42.32 37.84
N LEU A 644 -2.28 41.51 38.81
CA LEU A 644 -0.89 41.32 39.22
C LEU A 644 -0.32 40.22 38.34
N VAL A 645 0.59 40.55 37.44
CA VAL A 645 1.23 39.59 36.54
C VAL A 645 2.57 39.23 37.11
N LEU A 646 2.75 37.96 37.46
CA LEU A 646 4.05 37.40 37.82
C LEU A 646 4.64 36.66 36.66
N THR A 647 5.87 36.99 36.31
CA THR A 647 6.60 36.30 35.23
C THR A 647 7.78 35.57 35.84
N THR A 648 7.84 34.26 35.63
CA THR A 648 8.99 33.45 35.99
C THR A 648 9.81 33.13 34.73
N SER A 649 10.91 32.41 34.85
CA SER A 649 11.72 31.99 33.70
C SER A 649 10.93 31.16 32.66
N ASP A 650 9.90 30.47 33.08
CA ASP A 650 9.21 29.46 32.26
C ASP A 650 7.69 29.71 32.11
N LYS A 651 7.07 30.53 32.96
CA LYS A 651 5.61 30.72 33.01
C LYS A 651 5.23 32.13 33.42
N GLN A 652 4.05 32.60 32.98
CA GLN A 652 3.45 33.84 33.40
C GLN A 652 2.12 33.53 34.10
N PHE A 653 1.95 34.09 35.30
CA PHE A 653 0.73 34.00 36.09
C PHE A 653 -0.01 35.34 36.06
N SER A 654 -1.31 35.32 35.85
CA SER A 654 -2.15 36.51 35.91
C SER A 654 -3.16 36.38 37.03
N ILE A 655 -3.02 37.21 38.06
CA ILE A 655 -3.84 37.19 39.24
C ILE A 655 -4.80 38.41 39.17
N LEU A 656 -6.09 38.16 39.13
CA LEU A 656 -7.14 39.14 38.97
C LEU A 656 -7.68 39.59 40.33
N PHE A 657 -7.82 40.91 40.51
CA PHE A 657 -8.53 41.48 41.65
C PHE A 657 -9.23 42.77 41.24
N LYS A 658 -10.19 43.22 42.05
CA LYS A 658 -10.84 44.50 41.89
C LYS A 658 -10.55 45.39 43.12
N VAL A 659 -10.48 46.68 42.89
CA VAL A 659 -10.28 47.66 43.96
C VAL A 659 -11.57 48.43 44.13
N THR A 660 -12.19 48.29 45.32
CA THR A 660 -13.44 49.03 45.66
C THR A 660 -13.22 49.78 46.95
N THR A 661 -13.66 51.03 46.97
CA THR A 661 -13.84 51.79 48.25
C THR A 661 -15.17 51.36 48.86
N VAL A 662 -15.15 50.88 50.07
CA VAL A 662 -16.37 50.54 50.80
C VAL A 662 -17.01 51.87 51.21
N THR A 663 -17.82 52.46 50.33
CA THR A 663 -18.79 53.47 50.68
C THR A 663 -20.16 52.83 50.64
N GLY A 664 -20.77 52.63 51.81
CA GLY A 664 -22.10 52.04 51.89
C GLY A 664 -23.13 53.02 51.31
N ILE A 665 -23.51 52.84 50.07
CA ILE A 665 -24.77 53.22 49.43
C ILE A 665 -24.88 52.41 48.12
N ASP A 666 -25.91 51.58 48.07
CA ASP A 666 -26.31 50.90 46.82
C ASP A 666 -26.85 51.87 45.81
N GLU A 667 -26.16 52.17 44.72
CA GLU A 667 -26.78 52.80 43.55
C GLU A 667 -27.29 51.69 42.59
N PRO A 668 -28.46 51.90 41.96
CA PRO A 668 -29.03 50.88 41.06
C PRO A 668 -28.23 50.79 39.77
N VAL A 669 -27.93 49.55 39.35
CA VAL A 669 -27.30 49.27 38.08
C VAL A 669 -28.21 49.71 36.94
N VAL A 670 -27.83 50.75 36.23
CA VAL A 670 -28.44 51.13 34.96
C VAL A 670 -27.73 50.28 33.88
N GLU A 671 -28.47 49.40 33.22
CA GLU A 671 -27.96 48.71 32.01
C GLU A 671 -27.61 49.76 30.95
N LYS A 672 -26.33 49.84 30.58
CA LYS A 672 -25.85 50.75 29.55
C LYS A 672 -25.96 50.09 28.18
N GLU A 673 -26.53 50.75 27.20
CA GLU A 673 -26.57 50.25 25.83
C GLU A 673 -25.18 50.28 25.18
N VAL A 674 -24.81 49.19 24.51
CA VAL A 674 -23.49 49.01 23.88
C VAL A 674 -23.49 49.59 22.48
N ARG A 675 -22.64 50.58 22.23
CA ARG A 675 -22.44 51.20 20.91
C ARG A 675 -21.46 50.47 20.02
N LEU A 676 -20.34 49.94 20.56
CA LEU A 676 -19.26 49.28 19.81
C LEU A 676 -18.51 48.34 20.71
N ARG A 677 -18.11 47.15 20.13
CA ARG A 677 -17.13 46.26 20.74
C ARG A 677 -15.96 46.02 19.79
N GLU A 678 -14.75 46.24 20.29
CA GLU A 678 -13.52 45.96 19.58
C GLU A 678 -12.79 44.85 20.31
N TYR A 679 -12.20 43.92 19.53
CA TYR A 679 -11.49 42.77 20.07
C TYR A 679 -9.98 42.92 19.82
N TYR A 680 -9.17 42.59 20.78
CA TYR A 680 -7.71 42.66 20.69
C TYR A 680 -7.09 41.32 21.15
N SER A 681 -5.99 40.92 20.54
CA SER A 681 -5.16 39.86 21.07
C SER A 681 -4.45 40.28 22.36
N VAL A 682 -3.92 39.29 23.13
CA VAL A 682 -3.25 39.60 24.40
C VAL A 682 -1.98 40.45 24.26
N ASP A 683 -1.41 40.59 23.06
CA ASP A 683 -0.32 41.50 22.70
C ASP A 683 -0.81 42.86 22.17
N GLY A 684 -2.10 43.14 22.28
CA GLY A 684 -2.70 44.45 21.96
C GLY A 684 -3.01 44.71 20.49
N LYS A 685 -2.97 43.66 19.62
CA LYS A 685 -3.31 43.82 18.20
C LYS A 685 -4.82 43.71 17.95
N LEU A 686 -5.39 44.69 17.24
CA LEU A 686 -6.82 44.69 16.87
C LEU A 686 -7.17 43.45 16.02
N LEU A 687 -8.20 42.74 16.41
CA LEU A 687 -8.74 41.57 15.75
C LEU A 687 -10.03 41.88 15.02
N PRO A 688 -10.27 41.39 13.80
CA PRO A 688 -11.51 41.63 13.05
C PRO A 688 -12.75 40.95 13.68
N ARG A 689 -12.53 39.97 14.54
CA ARG A 689 -13.55 39.22 15.31
C ARG A 689 -12.89 38.51 16.49
N PRO A 690 -13.65 38.05 17.50
CA PRO A 690 -13.09 37.25 18.59
C PRO A 690 -12.46 35.96 18.05
N VAL A 691 -11.30 35.56 18.59
CA VAL A 691 -10.61 34.32 18.29
C VAL A 691 -10.65 33.40 19.50
N GLN A 692 -10.53 32.09 19.28
CA GLN A 692 -10.51 31.13 20.39
C GLN A 692 -9.36 31.46 21.36
N GLY A 693 -9.66 31.41 22.65
CA GLY A 693 -8.73 31.74 23.72
C GLY A 693 -9.06 33.12 24.34
N ILE A 694 -8.06 33.73 24.97
CA ILE A 694 -8.23 34.98 25.67
C ILE A 694 -8.17 36.16 24.68
N ASN A 695 -9.25 36.96 24.65
CA ASN A 695 -9.32 38.21 23.91
C ASN A 695 -9.48 39.39 24.90
N ILE A 696 -8.88 40.51 24.59
CA ILE A 696 -9.18 41.78 25.26
C ILE A 696 -10.33 42.44 24.49
N VAL A 697 -11.43 42.71 25.17
CA VAL A 697 -12.63 43.29 24.56
C VAL A 697 -12.80 44.70 25.08
N LYS A 698 -12.75 45.67 24.18
CA LYS A 698 -13.08 47.08 24.47
C LYS A 698 -14.53 47.30 24.06
N THR A 699 -15.37 47.57 25.03
CA THR A 699 -16.80 47.92 24.85
C THR A 699 -17.00 49.43 25.02
N VAL A 700 -17.55 50.07 24.04
CA VAL A 700 -17.92 51.48 24.08
C VAL A 700 -19.43 51.55 24.20
N TYR A 701 -19.93 52.23 25.22
CA TYR A 701 -21.34 52.42 25.47
C TYR A 701 -21.87 53.69 24.80
N GLU A 702 -23.18 53.82 24.67
CA GLU A 702 -23.86 55.00 24.07
C GLU A 702 -23.57 56.31 24.83
N ASP A 703 -23.33 56.26 26.13
CA ASP A 703 -22.95 57.40 26.97
C ASP A 703 -21.49 57.86 26.80
N GLY A 704 -20.75 57.20 25.88
CA GLY A 704 -19.33 57.46 25.61
C GLY A 704 -18.36 56.83 26.60
N SER A 705 -18.84 56.09 27.61
CA SER A 705 -17.99 55.37 28.52
C SER A 705 -17.36 54.16 27.82
N ILE A 706 -16.15 53.74 28.24
CA ILE A 706 -15.40 52.67 27.65
C ILE A 706 -15.11 51.65 28.75
N GLU A 707 -15.40 50.38 28.46
CA GLU A 707 -15.01 49.24 29.30
C GLU A 707 -14.06 48.34 28.52
N VAL A 708 -13.00 47.88 29.16
CA VAL A 708 -12.07 46.91 28.59
C VAL A 708 -12.07 45.65 29.46
N SER A 709 -12.44 44.54 28.87
CA SER A 709 -12.52 43.25 29.56
C SER A 709 -11.73 42.19 28.86
N LYS A 710 -11.25 41.22 29.62
CA LYS A 710 -10.60 40.01 29.08
C LYS A 710 -11.63 38.89 29.02
N VAL A 711 -11.94 38.42 27.84
CA VAL A 711 -12.98 37.41 27.63
C VAL A 711 -12.35 36.16 27.06
N TYR A 712 -12.62 35.02 27.68
CA TYR A 712 -12.26 33.71 27.09
C TYR A 712 -13.34 33.27 26.12
N VAL A 713 -13.00 33.21 24.84
CA VAL A 713 -13.91 32.81 23.75
C VAL A 713 -13.77 31.35 23.50
N LYS A 714 -14.83 30.57 23.67
CA LYS A 714 -14.88 29.17 23.39
C LYS A 714 -14.93 28.91 21.87
N PRO A 715 -14.54 27.70 21.39
CA PRO A 715 -14.57 27.36 19.96
C PRO A 715 -15.92 27.56 19.28
N GLU A 716 -17.00 27.36 20.01
CA GLU A 716 -18.39 27.52 19.56
C GLU A 716 -18.83 28.98 19.35
N ASP A 717 -18.19 29.94 20.03
CA ASP A 717 -18.52 31.35 19.99
C ASP A 717 -17.76 32.11 18.87
N CYS A 718 -16.76 31.49 18.23
CA CYS A 718 -16.01 32.10 17.12
C CYS A 718 -16.76 32.07 15.78
N ARG A 719 -17.94 31.46 15.71
CA ARG A 719 -18.73 31.27 14.49
C ARG A 719 -19.91 32.22 14.34
N ARG A 720 -20.13 33.12 15.29
CA ARG A 720 -21.20 34.14 15.23
C ARG A 720 -20.70 35.53 14.87
#